data_5ffc8b9e19fb25b4b45533fed6308c49
#
_entry.id   5ffc8b9e19fb25b4b45533fed6308c49
#
_cell.length_a   1.000
_cell.length_b   1.000
_cell.length_c   1.000
_cell.angle_alpha   90.00
_cell.angle_beta   90.00
_cell.angle_gamma   90.00
#
_symmetry.space_group_name_H-M   'P 1'
#
loop_
_entity.id
_entity.type
_entity.pdbx_description
1 polymer ?
#
loop_
_entity_poly.entity_id
_entity_poly.type
_entity_poly.pdbx_seq_one_letter_code
_entity_poly.pdbx_strand_id
1 'polypeptide(L)'
;MKKITLLLGLLVASISALFAQVPMATEDVMLQAFYWNSHGETKWSQLNSQASEIAASFDLVWLPPASSAEFGGDYNMGYHPYQWSNLSSSWGDRSQLTTLIKSLHNGNCKVIADIVVNHRAGNSPQGNFPTDNFGDYGSYTIPNSCITKDDEKATSAATDNDYKWNVSGDMWGGYSAARDLAHSKSEVREAIKAYLKWLKNNIGFDGFRYDLVKGYDPKYTAEYNTASAPYFSVGEFYQPNYDDLAGWVNGASKKSTVFDFCFKQAMYNWGGGTDYSKLVWKDGNIDRPAGLIHNPGMRQYAVTFIDNHDTAEPHEGAWELKNNIEQANAVMLSAPGIPCVFWKHWTKHKSAIKQMIATRKAMGVNSNSDVRVTSKSGYYESVATGTKGTLICRIGSWSGTPDGYTVACNGNGWAYYTSKSVDPNPGPGPDVPQPDDPTPDDPTPSQSYAIRVNGTTNYPAEYKGTSSVDSSFEEYMASVQLNEGDTFVTYDLVNKAGWVMEVEPYGEYENFEVGATSVKCKKAGCYDFYIKMKFQADIMYIGPGTNCGNTPLPDDPQPDDPQPDDPIGPTPSLEEGYYIRVNGNEYYKANALGTTDMQGREQFMASVPLKAGDKFQCYDGASGAAWSIVTLEPYGVYANFTAAATYSDEMVCNVDGCYDLYIKLMYEDDTMYIGEGTDCSAKPIKPDPTAIIEAEAVELNIYPNPTNDYINIDCAEDVEQVVISALNGSEVIRTKSTYIDLSSLTPSMYFVNVMLQNGDVVVSKVIRK
;
A
#
# COMPACT_ATOMS: atom_id res chain seq x y z
N MET A 1 38.46 -41.50 9.83
CA MET A 1 38.80 -40.08 10.09
C MET A 1 38.35 -39.11 8.97
N LYS A 2 38.58 -39.40 7.68
CA LYS A 2 38.18 -38.48 6.59
C LYS A 2 36.65 -38.20 6.47
N LYS A 3 35.77 -39.16 6.85
CA LYS A 3 34.31 -38.95 6.81
C LYS A 3 33.76 -38.12 7.96
N ILE A 4 34.43 -38.13 9.13
CA ILE A 4 34.03 -37.34 10.31
C ILE A 4 34.40 -35.87 10.10
N THR A 5 35.52 -35.58 9.45
CA THR A 5 35.97 -34.21 9.15
C THR A 5 35.04 -33.53 8.12
N LEU A 6 34.49 -34.30 7.16
CA LEU A 6 33.54 -33.75 6.17
C LEU A 6 32.17 -33.43 6.80
N LEU A 7 31.72 -34.29 7.74
CA LEU A 7 30.46 -34.03 8.45
C LEU A 7 30.56 -32.86 9.43
N LEU A 8 31.72 -32.68 10.09
CA LEU A 8 31.97 -31.50 10.91
C LEU A 8 32.09 -30.22 10.09
N GLY A 9 32.68 -30.30 8.89
CA GLY A 9 32.76 -29.14 7.98
C GLY A 9 31.40 -28.70 7.45
N LEU A 10 30.50 -29.63 7.14
CA LEU A 10 29.13 -29.35 6.73
C LEU A 10 28.27 -28.84 7.90
N LEU A 11 28.50 -29.34 9.12
CA LEU A 11 27.79 -28.88 10.30
C LEU A 11 28.22 -27.45 10.73
N VAL A 12 29.52 -27.13 10.57
CA VAL A 12 30.03 -25.78 10.86
C VAL A 12 29.58 -24.77 9.77
N ALA A 13 29.50 -25.18 8.49
CA ALA A 13 28.97 -24.33 7.43
C ALA A 13 27.47 -24.07 7.59
N SER A 14 26.67 -25.01 8.08
CA SER A 14 25.26 -24.84 8.35
C SER A 14 24.98 -23.99 9.63
N ILE A 15 25.91 -24.02 10.61
CA ILE A 15 25.78 -23.16 11.81
C ILE A 15 26.20 -21.71 11.52
N SER A 16 27.12 -21.47 10.59
CA SER A 16 27.52 -20.12 10.19
C SER A 16 26.42 -19.36 9.42
N ALA A 17 25.50 -20.08 8.75
CA ALA A 17 24.38 -19.48 8.02
C ALA A 17 23.25 -18.99 8.96
N LEU A 18 23.25 -19.40 10.24
CA LEU A 18 22.21 -19.02 11.23
C LEU A 18 22.43 -17.67 11.93
N PHE A 19 23.55 -16.99 11.65
CA PHE A 19 23.90 -15.74 12.34
C PHE A 19 24.17 -14.53 11.43
N ALA A 20 23.96 -14.65 10.13
CA ALA A 20 24.13 -13.52 9.21
C ALA A 20 22.84 -12.70 9.15
N GLN A 21 22.79 -11.60 9.88
CA GLN A 21 21.63 -10.68 9.92
C GLN A 21 21.74 -9.53 8.90
N VAL A 22 22.76 -9.53 8.09
CA VAL A 22 22.93 -8.67 6.90
C VAL A 22 23.28 -9.58 5.75
N PRO A 23 22.45 -9.66 4.70
CA PRO A 23 22.76 -10.50 3.54
C PRO A 23 24.09 -10.09 2.92
N MET A 24 25.06 -10.99 2.93
CA MET A 24 26.40 -10.73 2.37
C MET A 24 26.36 -10.79 0.86
N ALA A 25 26.89 -9.73 0.20
CA ALA A 25 26.95 -9.64 -1.26
C ALA A 25 25.59 -9.91 -1.94
N THR A 26 24.51 -9.40 -1.34
CA THR A 26 23.16 -9.54 -1.91
C THR A 26 22.96 -8.71 -3.17
N GLU A 27 22.22 -9.25 -4.14
CA GLU A 27 21.76 -8.54 -5.33
C GLU A 27 20.46 -7.77 -5.07
N ASP A 28 19.90 -7.82 -3.86
CA ASP A 28 18.59 -7.26 -3.49
C ASP A 28 18.46 -5.79 -3.82
N VAL A 29 17.31 -5.43 -4.36
CA VAL A 29 16.85 -4.08 -4.62
C VAL A 29 15.57 -3.84 -3.84
N MET A 30 15.52 -2.75 -3.06
CA MET A 30 14.40 -2.39 -2.22
C MET A 30 13.53 -1.32 -2.88
N LEU A 31 12.21 -1.42 -2.69
CA LEU A 31 11.25 -0.35 -2.96
C LEU A 31 10.79 0.24 -1.62
N GLN A 32 10.90 1.54 -1.42
CA GLN A 32 10.10 2.27 -0.44
C GLN A 32 8.71 2.49 -1.04
N ALA A 33 7.69 1.73 -0.59
CA ALA A 33 6.38 1.69 -1.21
C ALA A 33 5.42 2.77 -0.69
N PHE A 34 5.93 3.93 -0.30
CA PHE A 34 5.14 5.06 0.18
C PHE A 34 5.94 6.37 0.11
N TYR A 35 5.23 7.49 0.25
CA TYR A 35 5.76 8.82 0.54
C TYR A 35 4.86 9.52 1.57
N TRP A 36 5.25 10.69 2.06
CA TRP A 36 4.50 11.39 3.10
C TRP A 36 3.08 11.74 2.63
N ASN A 37 2.08 11.34 3.41
CA ASN A 37 0.64 11.47 3.08
C ASN A 37 0.16 10.72 1.83
N SER A 38 0.85 9.65 1.42
CA SER A 38 0.46 8.86 0.24
C SER A 38 -0.74 7.91 0.44
N HIS A 39 -1.56 8.13 1.46
CA HIS A 39 -2.72 7.27 1.80
C HIS A 39 -3.72 7.12 0.65
N GLY A 40 -3.77 8.06 -0.30
CA GLY A 40 -4.56 7.94 -1.52
C GLY A 40 -4.05 6.92 -2.54
N GLU A 41 -2.80 6.46 -2.42
CA GLU A 41 -2.12 5.64 -3.43
C GLU A 41 -1.51 4.36 -2.88
N THR A 42 -1.19 4.31 -1.58
CA THR A 42 -0.35 3.27 -0.99
C THR A 42 -0.93 2.61 0.27
N LYS A 43 -2.26 2.65 0.44
CA LYS A 43 -2.93 1.80 1.44
C LYS A 43 -2.66 0.32 1.14
N TRP A 44 -2.75 -0.54 2.13
CA TRP A 44 -2.46 -1.97 1.98
C TRP A 44 -3.21 -2.60 0.82
N SER A 45 -4.50 -2.28 0.63
CA SER A 45 -5.31 -2.78 -0.48
C SER A 45 -4.84 -2.28 -1.85
N GLN A 46 -4.39 -1.01 -1.95
CA GLN A 46 -3.89 -0.42 -3.18
C GLN A 46 -2.51 -0.97 -3.58
N LEU A 47 -1.63 -1.21 -2.59
CA LEU A 47 -0.37 -1.88 -2.84
C LEU A 47 -0.59 -3.35 -3.21
N ASN A 48 -1.58 -4.01 -2.61
CA ASN A 48 -1.91 -5.40 -2.91
C ASN A 48 -2.32 -5.59 -4.38
N SER A 49 -3.07 -4.66 -4.95
CA SER A 49 -3.41 -4.70 -6.38
C SER A 49 -2.20 -4.57 -7.32
N GLN A 50 -1.06 -4.08 -6.82
CA GLN A 50 0.20 -3.92 -7.55
C GLN A 50 1.27 -4.93 -7.12
N ALA A 51 0.97 -5.84 -6.19
CA ALA A 51 1.96 -6.70 -5.54
C ALA A 51 2.73 -7.58 -6.54
N SER A 52 2.07 -8.14 -7.55
CA SER A 52 2.72 -8.95 -8.59
C SER A 52 3.72 -8.14 -9.41
N GLU A 53 3.37 -6.93 -9.84
CA GLU A 53 4.27 -6.05 -10.58
C GLU A 53 5.46 -5.60 -9.73
N ILE A 54 5.21 -5.27 -8.47
CA ILE A 54 6.25 -4.88 -7.51
C ILE A 54 7.22 -6.05 -7.30
N ALA A 55 6.72 -7.23 -7.00
CA ALA A 55 7.53 -8.41 -6.74
C ALA A 55 8.33 -8.89 -7.97
N ALA A 56 7.83 -8.66 -9.18
CA ALA A 56 8.57 -8.95 -10.41
C ALA A 56 9.83 -8.08 -10.59
N SER A 57 9.94 -6.96 -9.87
CA SER A 57 11.04 -6.02 -10.02
C SER A 57 11.93 -5.93 -8.77
N PHE A 58 11.34 -5.98 -7.58
CA PHE A 58 12.00 -5.74 -6.31
C PHE A 58 12.09 -7.01 -5.46
N ASP A 59 13.17 -7.11 -4.69
CA ASP A 59 13.40 -8.22 -3.77
C ASP A 59 12.93 -7.88 -2.35
N LEU A 60 12.90 -6.59 -2.02
CA LEU A 60 12.47 -6.06 -0.73
C LEU A 60 11.46 -4.93 -0.93
N VAL A 61 10.41 -4.89 -0.11
CA VAL A 61 9.44 -3.79 -0.06
C VAL A 61 9.38 -3.25 1.36
N TRP A 62 9.73 -1.98 1.54
CA TRP A 62 9.59 -1.27 2.81
C TRP A 62 8.21 -0.60 2.86
N LEU A 63 7.39 -1.01 3.85
CA LEU A 63 6.07 -0.48 4.15
C LEU A 63 6.15 0.54 5.31
N PRO A 64 5.26 1.54 5.35
CA PRO A 64 5.21 2.50 6.45
C PRO A 64 4.81 1.84 7.78
N PRO A 65 4.95 2.55 8.94
CA PRO A 65 4.58 1.99 10.24
C PRO A 65 3.15 1.45 10.26
N ALA A 66 3.00 0.19 10.67
CA ALA A 66 1.73 -0.52 10.62
C ALA A 66 0.93 -0.40 11.93
N SER A 67 1.55 -0.01 13.03
CA SER A 67 0.92 0.09 14.34
C SER A 67 -0.02 1.28 14.44
N SER A 68 -1.05 1.16 15.28
CA SER A 68 -1.91 2.30 15.60
C SER A 68 -1.09 3.44 16.20
N ALA A 69 -1.43 4.66 15.83
CA ALA A 69 -0.72 5.86 16.26
C ALA A 69 -1.66 6.82 17.00
N GLU A 70 -1.09 7.66 17.85
CA GLU A 70 -1.81 8.81 18.40
C GLU A 70 -2.27 9.71 17.25
N PHE A 71 -3.34 10.40 17.40
CA PHE A 71 -3.97 11.17 16.33
C PHE A 71 -4.49 10.27 15.19
N GLY A 72 -5.30 9.27 15.55
CA GLY A 72 -6.03 8.43 14.58
C GLY A 72 -6.79 9.29 13.56
N GLY A 73 -6.91 8.81 12.35
CA GLY A 73 -7.55 9.48 11.23
C GLY A 73 -6.81 9.17 9.93
N ASP A 74 -7.43 9.51 8.82
CA ASP A 74 -7.01 9.10 7.47
C ASP A 74 -5.62 9.60 7.00
N TYR A 75 -4.91 10.37 7.82
CA TYR A 75 -3.67 11.07 7.42
C TYR A 75 -2.49 10.89 8.38
N ASN A 76 -2.55 9.92 9.31
CA ASN A 76 -1.45 9.67 10.22
C ASN A 76 -0.42 8.74 9.60
N MET A 77 0.85 9.19 9.51
CA MET A 77 1.95 8.40 8.94
C MET A 77 2.37 7.21 9.81
N GLY A 78 2.04 7.20 11.13
CA GLY A 78 2.37 6.12 12.03
C GLY A 78 3.62 6.34 12.90
N TYR A 79 4.32 7.48 12.75
CA TYR A 79 5.57 7.75 13.49
C TYR A 79 5.38 8.18 14.95
N HIS A 80 4.13 8.16 15.47
CA HIS A 80 3.82 8.31 16.90
C HIS A 80 3.05 7.08 17.38
N PRO A 81 3.70 5.89 17.45
CA PRO A 81 3.00 4.66 17.76
C PRO A 81 2.37 4.71 19.15
N TYR A 82 1.07 4.44 19.20
CA TYR A 82 0.30 4.40 20.45
C TYR A 82 0.26 2.98 21.03
N GLN A 83 -0.09 1.99 20.20
CA GLN A 83 -0.15 0.58 20.59
C GLN A 83 0.50 -0.31 19.52
N TRP A 84 1.64 -0.91 19.83
CA TRP A 84 2.41 -1.70 18.87
C TRP A 84 1.70 -2.97 18.39
N SER A 85 0.89 -3.59 19.29
CA SER A 85 0.15 -4.81 18.96
C SER A 85 -1.14 -4.56 18.16
N ASN A 86 -1.59 -3.32 18.05
CA ASN A 86 -2.73 -2.94 17.23
C ASN A 86 -2.27 -2.50 15.84
N LEU A 87 -2.59 -3.29 14.80
CA LEU A 87 -2.22 -3.03 13.40
C LEU A 87 -3.35 -2.35 12.59
N SER A 88 -4.27 -1.67 13.26
CA SER A 88 -5.23 -0.78 12.61
C SER A 88 -4.63 0.62 12.50
N SER A 89 -4.31 1.05 11.30
CA SER A 89 -3.64 2.32 11.01
C SER A 89 -4.30 3.04 9.83
N SER A 90 -3.83 4.24 9.51
CA SER A 90 -4.27 4.98 8.31
C SER A 90 -3.99 4.25 6.99
N TRP A 91 -3.13 3.24 7.01
CA TRP A 91 -2.77 2.44 5.84
C TRP A 91 -3.69 1.25 5.61
N GLY A 92 -4.47 0.88 6.61
CA GLY A 92 -5.39 -0.26 6.60
C GLY A 92 -5.32 -1.08 7.89
N ASP A 93 -6.03 -2.19 7.89
CA ASP A 93 -6.11 -3.12 9.02
C ASP A 93 -5.13 -4.30 8.90
N ARG A 94 -5.10 -5.14 9.94
CA ARG A 94 -4.24 -6.32 10.00
C ARG A 94 -4.50 -7.32 8.86
N SER A 95 -5.77 -7.51 8.47
CA SER A 95 -6.15 -8.46 7.42
C SER A 95 -5.61 -8.01 6.06
N GLN A 96 -5.80 -6.73 5.72
CA GLN A 96 -5.29 -6.13 4.50
C GLN A 96 -3.76 -6.17 4.46
N LEU A 97 -3.09 -5.88 5.57
CA LEU A 97 -1.63 -5.97 5.68
C LEU A 97 -1.11 -7.40 5.44
N THR A 98 -1.70 -8.39 6.12
CA THR A 98 -1.26 -9.79 5.96
C THR A 98 -1.56 -10.33 4.57
N THR A 99 -2.63 -9.88 3.93
CA THR A 99 -2.94 -10.19 2.52
C THR A 99 -1.88 -9.62 1.59
N LEU A 100 -1.50 -8.34 1.76
CA LEU A 100 -0.42 -7.71 0.98
C LEU A 100 0.90 -8.46 1.17
N ILE A 101 1.29 -8.76 2.41
CA ILE A 101 2.52 -9.50 2.70
C ILE A 101 2.52 -10.86 1.98
N LYS A 102 1.41 -11.60 2.05
CA LYS A 102 1.27 -12.88 1.35
C LYS A 102 1.38 -12.73 -0.17
N SER A 103 0.77 -11.71 -0.76
CA SER A 103 0.85 -11.46 -2.20
C SER A 103 2.27 -11.14 -2.66
N LEU A 104 3.03 -10.35 -1.87
CA LEU A 104 4.43 -10.06 -2.15
C LEU A 104 5.31 -11.33 -2.00
N HIS A 105 5.07 -12.15 -0.98
CA HIS A 105 5.77 -13.43 -0.79
C HIS A 105 5.51 -14.40 -1.93
N ASN A 106 4.30 -14.46 -2.50
CA ASN A 106 4.01 -15.28 -3.67
C ASN A 106 4.88 -14.92 -4.89
N GLY A 107 5.34 -13.67 -4.99
CA GLY A 107 6.31 -13.21 -5.98
C GLY A 107 7.77 -13.26 -5.50
N ASN A 108 8.08 -13.96 -4.39
CA ASN A 108 9.41 -14.05 -3.77
C ASN A 108 9.97 -12.70 -3.28
N CYS A 109 9.13 -11.69 -3.07
CA CYS A 109 9.51 -10.39 -2.55
C CYS A 109 9.30 -10.34 -1.03
N LYS A 110 10.33 -9.94 -0.29
CA LYS A 110 10.32 -9.85 1.17
C LYS A 110 9.81 -8.50 1.64
N VAL A 111 9.19 -8.47 2.81
CA VAL A 111 8.52 -7.27 3.32
C VAL A 111 9.22 -6.75 4.56
N ILE A 112 9.54 -5.47 4.56
CA ILE A 112 10.29 -4.77 5.60
C ILE A 112 9.32 -3.86 6.37
N ALA A 113 9.17 -4.12 7.68
CA ALA A 113 8.36 -3.29 8.57
C ALA A 113 9.12 -2.03 8.99
N ASP A 114 8.44 -0.91 9.01
CA ASP A 114 8.94 0.32 9.63
C ASP A 114 8.68 0.24 11.16
N ILE A 115 9.74 0.32 11.94
CA ILE A 115 9.75 0.09 13.39
C ILE A 115 10.11 1.35 14.13
N VAL A 116 9.11 1.94 14.79
CA VAL A 116 9.27 3.11 15.63
C VAL A 116 9.38 2.66 17.09
N VAL A 117 10.60 2.61 17.61
CA VAL A 117 10.88 2.14 18.99
C VAL A 117 11.74 3.11 19.79
N ASN A 118 12.22 4.19 19.19
CA ASN A 118 12.89 5.26 19.91
C ASN A 118 11.93 5.92 20.90
N HIS A 119 10.71 6.19 20.48
CA HIS A 119 9.70 6.92 21.22
C HIS A 119 8.32 6.28 21.08
N ARG A 120 7.39 6.67 21.95
CA ARG A 120 6.02 6.16 21.93
C ARG A 120 5.03 7.19 22.47
N ALA A 121 3.84 7.26 21.87
CA ALA A 121 2.71 8.02 22.36
C ALA A 121 1.99 7.28 23.51
N GLY A 122 1.35 8.02 24.41
CA GLY A 122 0.61 7.47 25.55
C GLY A 122 -0.67 8.23 25.85
N ASN A 123 -1.53 7.65 26.70
CA ASN A 123 -2.85 8.20 27.09
C ASN A 123 -2.80 9.50 27.90
N SER A 124 -1.63 9.93 28.33
CA SER A 124 -1.50 11.16 29.10
C SER A 124 -0.22 11.89 28.72
N PRO A 125 -0.08 13.18 29.11
CA PRO A 125 1.17 13.90 28.91
C PRO A 125 2.40 13.23 29.53
N GLN A 126 2.22 12.23 30.41
CA GLN A 126 3.28 11.49 31.09
C GLN A 126 3.50 10.07 30.54
N GLY A 127 2.85 9.70 29.40
CA GLY A 127 3.13 8.45 28.73
C GLY A 127 2.57 7.20 29.42
N ASN A 128 1.32 7.20 29.85
CA ASN A 128 0.64 5.96 30.24
C ASN A 128 0.41 5.12 28.98
N PHE A 129 1.40 4.31 28.63
CA PHE A 129 1.34 3.48 27.44
C PHE A 129 0.34 2.34 27.62
N PRO A 130 -0.50 2.04 26.58
CA PRO A 130 -1.37 0.88 26.64
C PRO A 130 -0.55 -0.42 26.71
N THR A 131 -1.16 -1.46 27.25
CA THR A 131 -0.59 -2.80 27.24
C THR A 131 -0.60 -3.35 25.83
N ASP A 132 0.52 -3.88 25.39
CA ASP A 132 0.63 -4.64 24.16
C ASP A 132 0.47 -6.12 24.43
N ASN A 133 -0.25 -6.83 23.56
CA ASN A 133 -0.36 -8.27 23.58
C ASN A 133 0.20 -8.88 22.28
N PHE A 134 1.29 -9.60 22.39
CA PHE A 134 1.99 -10.23 21.29
C PHE A 134 1.75 -11.75 21.23
N GLY A 135 0.59 -12.21 21.71
CA GLY A 135 0.25 -13.65 21.71
C GLY A 135 1.25 -14.48 22.48
N ASP A 136 1.82 -15.50 21.85
CA ASP A 136 2.79 -16.43 22.48
C ASP A 136 4.06 -15.73 22.99
N TYR A 137 4.33 -14.49 22.59
CA TYR A 137 5.47 -13.70 23.06
C TYR A 137 5.17 -12.86 24.31
N GLY A 138 3.94 -12.93 24.83
CA GLY A 138 3.53 -12.32 26.08
C GLY A 138 2.89 -10.94 25.94
N SER A 139 2.49 -10.39 27.10
CA SER A 139 1.89 -9.06 27.22
C SER A 139 2.82 -8.13 27.99
N TYR A 140 2.96 -6.89 27.52
CA TYR A 140 3.91 -5.93 28.04
C TYR A 140 3.26 -4.57 28.27
N THR A 141 3.46 -4.00 29.45
CA THR A 141 3.15 -2.61 29.77
C THR A 141 4.44 -1.90 30.13
N ILE A 142 4.85 -0.94 29.32
CA ILE A 142 6.06 -0.14 29.59
C ILE A 142 5.67 0.93 30.61
N PRO A 143 6.28 0.94 31.82
CA PRO A 143 5.94 1.94 32.85
C PRO A 143 6.58 3.29 32.52
N ASN A 144 6.03 4.37 33.08
CA ASN A 144 6.54 5.74 32.93
C ASN A 144 8.00 5.93 33.43
N SER A 145 8.48 5.05 34.32
CA SER A 145 9.88 5.02 34.71
C SER A 145 10.86 4.64 33.62
N CYS A 146 10.33 4.18 32.47
CA CYS A 146 11.12 3.82 31.30
C CYS A 146 11.17 4.94 30.24
N ILE A 147 10.66 6.13 30.52
CA ILE A 147 10.90 7.35 29.74
C ILE A 147 12.29 7.87 30.11
N THR A 148 13.06 8.37 29.14
CA THR A 148 14.38 8.97 29.40
C THR A 148 14.23 10.21 30.26
N LYS A 149 15.23 10.52 31.12
CA LYS A 149 15.09 11.63 32.06
C LYS A 149 15.29 13.01 31.41
N ASP A 150 15.86 13.08 30.26
CA ASP A 150 16.06 14.26 29.44
C ASP A 150 14.94 14.50 28.44
N ASP A 151 13.94 13.61 28.34
CA ASP A 151 12.66 13.91 27.69
C ASP A 151 11.97 15.10 28.39
N GLU A 152 11.36 16.01 27.66
CA GLU A 152 10.73 17.22 28.23
C GLU A 152 9.53 16.93 29.15
N LYS A 153 9.03 15.69 29.15
CA LYS A 153 7.96 15.18 30.04
C LYS A 153 8.43 14.03 30.92
N ALA A 154 9.74 13.92 31.13
CA ALA A 154 10.31 12.89 31.99
C ALA A 154 9.69 12.88 33.36
N THR A 155 9.48 11.69 33.93
CA THR A 155 9.04 11.53 35.30
C THR A 155 10.24 11.54 36.25
N SER A 156 10.00 11.79 37.55
CA SER A 156 11.05 11.70 38.58
C SER A 156 11.64 10.28 38.72
N ALA A 157 10.98 9.27 38.18
CA ALA A 157 11.47 7.89 38.17
C ALA A 157 12.40 7.59 36.98
N ALA A 158 12.45 8.45 35.96
CA ALA A 158 13.37 8.31 34.85
C ALA A 158 14.83 8.48 35.28
N THR A 159 15.71 7.62 34.82
CA THR A 159 17.11 7.57 35.28
C THR A 159 18.14 7.69 34.16
N ASP A 160 17.74 7.41 32.94
CA ASP A 160 18.63 7.40 31.79
C ASP A 160 18.41 8.62 30.89
N ASN A 161 19.49 9.08 30.27
CA ASN A 161 19.45 10.14 29.26
C ASN A 161 19.37 9.51 27.87
N ASP A 162 18.97 10.32 26.91
CA ASP A 162 19.10 10.00 25.52
C ASP A 162 20.56 9.69 25.13
N TYR A 163 20.70 8.97 24.04
CA TYR A 163 22.01 8.65 23.51
C TYR A 163 22.68 9.91 22.93
N LYS A 164 24.02 9.94 22.98
CA LYS A 164 24.87 11.10 22.64
C LYS A 164 24.64 11.75 21.26
N TRP A 165 24.02 11.05 20.33
CA TRP A 165 23.71 11.55 18.98
C TRP A 165 22.32 12.19 18.90
N ASN A 166 21.49 12.02 19.90
CA ASN A 166 20.29 12.81 20.05
C ASN A 166 20.66 14.17 20.62
N VAL A 167 20.83 15.15 19.74
CA VAL A 167 21.45 16.45 20.08
C VAL A 167 20.40 17.36 20.66
N SER A 168 20.35 17.48 21.95
CA SER A 168 19.48 18.43 22.65
C SER A 168 18.10 17.94 23.05
N GLY A 169 18.06 16.93 23.89
CA GLY A 169 16.74 16.52 24.39
C GLY A 169 15.84 16.23 23.20
N ASP A 170 14.75 16.22 23.02
CA ASP A 170 13.93 15.91 21.89
C ASP A 170 14.40 16.63 20.61
N MET A 171 14.63 15.87 19.54
CA MET A 171 14.96 16.37 18.21
C MET A 171 13.92 17.36 17.66
N TRP A 172 12.72 17.38 18.24
CA TRP A 172 11.56 18.18 17.83
C TRP A 172 11.25 19.36 18.76
N GLY A 173 12.16 19.72 19.65
CA GLY A 173 12.05 20.98 20.40
C GLY A 173 10.86 21.09 21.33
N GLY A 174 10.59 20.07 22.13
CA GLY A 174 9.48 20.04 23.08
C GLY A 174 8.22 19.39 22.52
N TYR A 175 8.39 18.41 21.64
CA TYR A 175 7.29 17.63 21.08
C TYR A 175 6.60 16.79 22.15
N SER A 176 5.38 17.14 22.51
CA SER A 176 4.68 16.54 23.63
C SER A 176 3.86 15.29 23.33
N ALA A 177 3.82 14.83 22.08
CA ALA A 177 2.97 13.74 21.65
C ALA A 177 3.57 12.35 21.85
N ALA A 178 4.90 12.22 21.81
CA ALA A 178 5.60 10.96 22.00
C ALA A 178 6.69 11.09 23.08
N ARG A 179 7.05 9.98 23.72
CA ARG A 179 8.04 9.94 24.82
C ARG A 179 9.19 9.05 24.45
N ASP A 180 10.42 9.53 24.62
CA ASP A 180 11.63 8.77 24.40
C ASP A 180 11.76 7.63 25.38
N LEU A 181 11.98 6.43 24.87
CA LEU A 181 12.07 5.21 25.66
C LEU A 181 13.51 4.94 26.10
N ALA A 182 13.70 4.68 27.39
CA ALA A 182 14.98 4.33 27.96
C ALA A 182 15.36 2.88 27.63
N HIS A 183 16.06 2.67 26.52
CA HIS A 183 16.48 1.33 26.06
C HIS A 183 17.43 0.60 27.04
N SER A 184 18.01 1.28 28.02
CA SER A 184 18.76 0.66 29.11
C SER A 184 17.86 -0.19 30.02
N LYS A 185 16.55 0.07 30.04
CA LYS A 185 15.57 -0.67 30.85
C LYS A 185 15.23 -2.01 30.20
N SER A 186 15.21 -3.08 30.99
CA SER A 186 14.83 -4.41 30.53
C SER A 186 13.39 -4.46 30.02
N GLU A 187 12.48 -3.74 30.70
CA GLU A 187 11.05 -3.68 30.34
C GLU A 187 10.85 -3.18 28.90
N VAL A 188 11.60 -2.16 28.49
CA VAL A 188 11.58 -1.64 27.10
C VAL A 188 12.13 -2.69 26.15
N ARG A 189 13.32 -3.25 26.44
CA ARG A 189 13.97 -4.20 25.53
C ARG A 189 13.19 -5.50 25.36
N GLU A 190 12.63 -6.04 26.45
CA GLU A 190 11.85 -7.29 26.34
C GLU A 190 10.55 -7.06 25.55
N ALA A 191 9.86 -5.92 25.75
CA ALA A 191 8.69 -5.56 24.95
C ALA A 191 9.04 -5.41 23.46
N ILE A 192 10.13 -4.73 23.12
CA ILE A 192 10.58 -4.57 21.73
C ILE A 192 10.95 -5.92 21.12
N LYS A 193 11.70 -6.77 21.83
CA LYS A 193 12.05 -8.11 21.33
C LYS A 193 10.81 -8.99 21.08
N ALA A 194 9.82 -8.90 21.95
CA ALA A 194 8.54 -9.60 21.76
C ALA A 194 7.78 -9.05 20.53
N TYR A 195 7.70 -7.74 20.40
CA TYR A 195 7.08 -7.06 19.23
C TYR A 195 7.71 -7.51 17.91
N LEU A 196 9.04 -7.46 17.80
CA LEU A 196 9.74 -7.85 16.56
C LEU A 196 9.58 -9.33 16.22
N LYS A 197 9.61 -10.23 17.22
CA LYS A 197 9.32 -11.65 17.01
C LYS A 197 7.90 -11.87 16.52
N TRP A 198 6.95 -11.17 17.11
CA TRP A 198 5.55 -11.25 16.72
C TRP A 198 5.31 -10.73 15.29
N LEU A 199 5.88 -9.57 14.94
CA LEU A 199 5.80 -9.04 13.57
C LEU A 199 6.36 -10.03 12.55
N LYS A 200 7.49 -10.66 12.87
CA LYS A 200 8.10 -11.62 11.96
C LYS A 200 7.31 -12.93 11.87
N ASN A 201 7.00 -13.54 12.99
CA ASN A 201 6.52 -14.93 13.02
C ASN A 201 4.98 -15.04 12.92
N ASN A 202 4.22 -14.02 13.31
CA ASN A 202 2.76 -14.05 13.31
C ASN A 202 2.15 -13.12 12.26
N ILE A 203 2.84 -12.03 11.89
CA ILE A 203 2.36 -11.10 10.87
C ILE A 203 2.97 -11.40 9.50
N GLY A 204 4.23 -11.85 9.48
CA GLY A 204 4.92 -12.31 8.28
C GLY A 204 5.95 -11.35 7.71
N PHE A 205 6.35 -10.30 8.43
CA PHE A 205 7.44 -9.44 7.99
C PHE A 205 8.78 -10.20 7.99
N ASP A 206 9.63 -9.90 7.03
CA ASP A 206 10.94 -10.56 6.88
C ASP A 206 12.07 -9.74 7.52
N GLY A 207 11.88 -8.44 7.64
CA GLY A 207 12.92 -7.54 8.12
C GLY A 207 12.39 -6.25 8.67
N PHE A 208 13.31 -5.35 9.07
CA PHE A 208 12.97 -4.14 9.80
C PHE A 208 13.73 -2.92 9.28
N ARG A 209 13.02 -1.81 9.15
CA ARG A 209 13.61 -0.47 9.11
C ARG A 209 13.41 0.16 10.49
N TYR A 210 14.48 0.45 11.19
CA TYR A 210 14.44 1.11 12.48
C TYR A 210 14.44 2.62 12.30
N ASP A 211 13.36 3.25 12.75
CA ASP A 211 13.19 4.69 12.78
C ASP A 211 14.11 5.34 13.81
N LEU A 212 14.61 6.53 13.51
CA LEU A 212 15.34 7.44 14.41
C LEU A 212 16.38 6.72 15.31
N VAL A 213 17.27 5.92 14.72
CA VAL A 213 18.26 5.15 15.49
C VAL A 213 19.35 6.02 16.14
N LYS A 214 19.32 7.34 15.95
CA LYS A 214 20.16 8.30 16.67
C LYS A 214 19.76 8.43 18.14
N GLY A 215 18.51 8.14 18.49
CA GLY A 215 17.98 8.33 19.81
C GLY A 215 18.42 7.29 20.85
N TYR A 216 19.03 6.16 20.42
CA TYR A 216 19.47 5.11 21.35
C TYR A 216 20.78 4.43 20.93
N ASP A 217 21.45 3.78 21.88
CA ASP A 217 22.74 3.12 21.63
C ASP A 217 22.60 2.00 20.60
N PRO A 218 23.40 1.98 19.52
CA PRO A 218 23.35 1.00 18.45
C PRO A 218 23.47 -0.46 18.90
N LYS A 219 24.04 -0.72 20.06
CA LYS A 219 24.11 -2.07 20.65
C LYS A 219 22.70 -2.67 20.86
N TYR A 220 21.67 -1.84 21.10
CA TYR A 220 20.30 -2.32 21.28
C TYR A 220 19.69 -2.78 19.96
N THR A 221 19.96 -2.12 18.84
CA THR A 221 19.61 -2.66 17.53
C THR A 221 20.27 -4.03 17.29
N ALA A 222 21.53 -4.19 17.67
CA ALA A 222 22.21 -5.49 17.60
C ALA A 222 21.54 -6.55 18.49
N GLU A 223 21.10 -6.18 19.70
CA GLU A 223 20.36 -7.06 20.62
C GLU A 223 19.01 -7.46 20.03
N TYR A 224 18.26 -6.52 19.46
CA TYR A 224 16.96 -6.74 18.84
C TYR A 224 17.05 -7.67 17.63
N ASN A 225 18.01 -7.42 16.74
CA ASN A 225 18.26 -8.26 15.58
C ASN A 225 18.75 -9.65 15.99
N THR A 226 19.54 -9.78 17.04
CA THR A 226 19.94 -11.09 17.58
C THR A 226 18.74 -11.87 18.09
N ALA A 227 17.78 -11.21 18.74
CA ALA A 227 16.61 -11.85 19.34
C ALA A 227 15.55 -12.23 18.30
N SER A 228 15.36 -11.44 17.26
CA SER A 228 14.32 -11.62 16.24
C SER A 228 14.82 -12.29 14.96
N ALA A 229 16.13 -12.28 14.71
CA ALA A 229 16.80 -12.87 13.53
C ALA A 229 16.11 -12.49 12.20
N PRO A 230 15.99 -11.19 11.85
CA PRO A 230 15.39 -10.78 10.59
C PRO A 230 16.28 -11.18 9.41
N TYR A 231 15.67 -11.35 8.22
CA TYR A 231 16.42 -11.50 6.97
C TYR A 231 17.24 -10.25 6.66
N PHE A 232 16.67 -9.07 6.89
CA PHE A 232 17.24 -7.77 6.58
C PHE A 232 16.90 -6.76 7.66
N SER A 233 17.81 -5.84 7.94
CA SER A 233 17.48 -4.66 8.72
C SER A 233 18.29 -3.44 8.28
N VAL A 234 17.68 -2.27 8.39
CA VAL A 234 18.30 -0.97 8.11
C VAL A 234 17.95 0.04 9.20
N GLY A 235 18.92 0.79 9.67
CA GLY A 235 18.72 1.90 10.61
C GLY A 235 18.65 3.23 9.89
N GLU A 236 17.74 4.09 10.31
CA GLU A 236 17.71 5.48 9.91
C GLU A 236 18.57 6.33 10.83
N PHE A 237 19.82 6.52 10.44
CA PHE A 237 20.69 7.49 11.07
C PHE A 237 20.71 8.78 10.23
N TYR A 238 19.78 9.68 10.52
CA TYR A 238 19.49 10.89 9.72
C TYR A 238 20.63 11.92 9.85
N GLN A 239 21.78 11.63 9.20
CA GLN A 239 22.95 12.51 9.17
C GLN A 239 23.90 12.17 8.03
N PRO A 240 24.30 13.12 7.18
CA PRO A 240 25.23 12.90 6.08
C PRO A 240 26.70 13.02 6.54
N ASN A 241 27.08 12.21 7.52
CA ASN A 241 28.44 12.14 8.04
C ASN A 241 28.94 10.69 7.99
N TYR A 242 30.05 10.47 7.28
CA TYR A 242 30.58 9.13 7.07
C TYR A 242 30.99 8.44 8.38
N ASP A 243 31.69 9.15 9.27
CA ASP A 243 32.21 8.56 10.52
C ASP A 243 31.07 8.18 11.47
N ASP A 244 30.00 8.97 11.50
CA ASP A 244 28.82 8.69 12.30
C ASP A 244 28.08 7.46 11.77
N LEU A 245 27.84 7.37 10.44
CA LEU A 245 27.20 6.21 9.82
C LEU A 245 28.02 4.93 10.03
N ALA A 246 29.31 4.98 9.75
CA ALA A 246 30.23 3.86 9.96
C ALA A 246 30.36 3.49 11.44
N GLY A 247 30.38 4.49 12.32
CA GLY A 247 30.39 4.34 13.78
C GLY A 247 29.13 3.63 14.27
N TRP A 248 27.97 4.00 13.76
CA TRP A 248 26.70 3.34 14.10
C TRP A 248 26.68 1.87 13.66
N VAL A 249 27.06 1.58 12.41
CA VAL A 249 27.15 0.19 11.91
C VAL A 249 28.06 -0.67 12.77
N ASN A 250 29.26 -0.13 13.12
CA ASN A 250 30.21 -0.84 13.99
C ASN A 250 29.65 -1.02 15.41
N GLY A 251 28.99 0.01 15.99
CA GLY A 251 28.32 -0.04 17.28
C GLY A 251 27.17 -1.05 17.32
N ALA A 252 26.46 -1.23 16.22
CA ALA A 252 25.48 -2.29 16.03
C ALA A 252 26.13 -3.66 15.73
N SER A 253 27.45 -3.81 15.94
CA SER A 253 28.20 -5.04 15.70
C SER A 253 28.04 -5.58 14.27
N LYS A 254 27.80 -4.71 13.30
CA LYS A 254 27.51 -5.03 11.89
C LYS A 254 26.29 -5.95 11.70
N LYS A 255 25.36 -5.92 12.63
CA LYS A 255 24.10 -6.69 12.57
C LYS A 255 22.93 -5.94 11.92
N SER A 256 23.18 -4.74 11.43
CA SER A 256 22.24 -3.95 10.66
C SER A 256 22.96 -3.17 9.59
N THR A 257 22.30 -2.90 8.48
CA THR A 257 22.66 -1.89 7.50
C THR A 257 22.20 -0.51 7.97
N VAL A 258 22.63 0.53 7.29
CA VAL A 258 22.22 1.92 7.54
C VAL A 258 21.86 2.60 6.23
N PHE A 259 20.87 3.51 6.25
CA PHE A 259 20.63 4.38 5.10
C PHE A 259 21.82 5.29 4.83
N ASP A 260 22.33 5.27 3.60
CA ASP A 260 23.50 6.05 3.18
C ASP A 260 23.12 7.51 2.90
N PHE A 261 22.94 8.28 3.98
CA PHE A 261 22.69 9.72 3.89
C PHE A 261 23.85 10.50 3.26
N CYS A 262 25.06 9.93 3.23
CA CYS A 262 26.18 10.51 2.49
C CYS A 262 25.96 10.39 0.98
N PHE A 263 25.47 9.25 0.49
CA PHE A 263 25.06 9.08 -0.90
C PHE A 263 23.92 10.03 -1.26
N LYS A 264 22.89 10.10 -0.41
CA LYS A 264 21.78 11.06 -0.56
C LYS A 264 22.28 12.50 -0.68
N GLN A 265 23.18 12.91 0.21
CA GLN A 265 23.77 14.27 0.19
C GLN A 265 24.57 14.52 -1.09
N ALA A 266 25.31 13.52 -1.60
CA ALA A 266 26.04 13.62 -2.85
C ALA A 266 25.09 13.83 -4.04
N MET A 267 23.98 13.09 -4.10
CA MET A 267 22.94 13.26 -5.11
C MET A 267 22.29 14.65 -5.05
N TYR A 268 21.98 15.13 -3.86
CA TYR A 268 21.44 16.48 -3.66
C TYR A 268 22.43 17.57 -4.08
N ASN A 269 23.73 17.45 -3.70
CA ASN A 269 24.78 18.40 -4.06
C ASN A 269 25.07 18.42 -5.56
N TRP A 270 24.88 17.28 -6.25
CA TRP A 270 24.94 17.22 -7.70
C TRP A 270 23.75 17.92 -8.36
N GLY A 271 22.53 17.81 -7.77
CA GLY A 271 21.32 18.51 -8.16
C GLY A 271 20.85 18.22 -9.59
N GLY A 272 21.32 17.12 -10.21
CA GLY A 272 21.02 16.81 -11.61
C GLY A 272 21.78 17.70 -12.62
N GLY A 273 22.85 18.38 -12.20
CA GLY A 273 23.65 19.26 -13.05
C GLY A 273 24.78 18.55 -13.80
N THR A 274 25.77 19.32 -14.24
CA THR A 274 26.94 18.83 -15.00
C THR A 274 28.21 18.70 -14.16
N ASP A 275 28.18 19.04 -12.89
CA ASP A 275 29.32 18.87 -11.96
C ASP A 275 29.30 17.46 -11.34
N TYR A 276 29.74 16.49 -12.11
CA TYR A 276 29.80 15.09 -11.69
C TYR A 276 30.82 14.82 -10.59
N SER A 277 31.71 15.76 -10.24
CA SER A 277 32.66 15.61 -9.14
C SER A 277 31.97 15.42 -7.79
N LYS A 278 30.73 15.91 -7.65
CA LYS A 278 29.88 15.71 -6.46
C LYS A 278 29.49 14.25 -6.21
N LEU A 279 29.53 13.43 -7.26
CA LEU A 279 29.20 12.01 -7.20
C LEU A 279 30.39 11.11 -6.93
N VAL A 280 31.59 11.69 -6.67
CA VAL A 280 32.86 10.96 -6.62
C VAL A 280 33.58 11.22 -5.30
N TRP A 281 33.90 10.13 -4.61
CA TRP A 281 34.80 10.15 -3.44
C TRP A 281 36.05 9.29 -3.70
N LYS A 282 37.10 9.55 -2.93
CA LYS A 282 38.37 8.81 -3.09
C LYS A 282 38.51 7.72 -2.03
N ASP A 283 38.91 6.53 -2.50
CA ASP A 283 39.42 5.44 -1.70
C ASP A 283 40.94 5.27 -2.09
N GLY A 284 41.81 5.91 -1.33
CA GLY A 284 43.19 6.08 -1.71
C GLY A 284 43.34 6.84 -3.04
N ASN A 285 43.86 6.16 -4.05
CA ASN A 285 44.00 6.72 -5.42
C ASN A 285 42.86 6.30 -6.36
N ILE A 286 41.85 5.59 -5.86
CA ILE A 286 40.73 5.10 -6.67
C ILE A 286 39.55 6.04 -6.50
N ASP A 287 39.00 6.51 -7.61
CA ASP A 287 37.74 7.22 -7.63
C ASP A 287 36.57 6.22 -7.55
N ARG A 288 35.68 6.43 -6.60
CA ARG A 288 34.49 5.57 -6.32
C ARG A 288 33.21 6.38 -6.27
N PRO A 289 32.03 5.77 -6.41
CA PRO A 289 30.79 6.48 -6.14
C PRO A 289 30.79 7.04 -4.71
N ALA A 290 30.34 8.29 -4.55
CA ALA A 290 30.24 8.96 -3.25
C ALA A 290 29.26 8.24 -2.30
N GLY A 291 29.46 8.40 -0.99
CA GLY A 291 28.63 7.81 0.06
C GLY A 291 29.41 6.80 0.91
N LEU A 292 28.73 6.16 1.85
CA LEU A 292 29.28 5.07 2.67
C LEU A 292 29.81 3.94 1.78
N ILE A 293 29.21 3.79 0.61
CA ILE A 293 29.57 2.79 -0.42
C ILE A 293 30.98 2.96 -1.00
N HIS A 294 31.63 4.12 -0.87
CA HIS A 294 32.99 4.29 -1.41
C HIS A 294 34.01 3.37 -0.72
N ASN A 295 33.75 3.04 0.55
CA ASN A 295 34.65 2.21 1.34
C ASN A 295 34.34 0.72 1.19
N PRO A 296 35.30 -0.11 0.72
CA PRO A 296 35.09 -1.55 0.57
C PRO A 296 34.65 -2.29 1.84
N GLY A 297 35.05 -1.80 3.03
CA GLY A 297 34.69 -2.39 4.31
C GLY A 297 33.27 -2.04 4.81
N MET A 298 32.62 -1.06 4.17
CA MET A 298 31.31 -0.53 4.58
C MET A 298 30.23 -0.68 3.53
N ARG A 299 30.56 -0.80 2.25
CA ARG A 299 29.59 -0.77 1.15
C ARG A 299 28.44 -1.79 1.28
N GLN A 300 28.71 -2.98 1.79
CA GLN A 300 27.67 -4.01 2.01
C GLN A 300 26.68 -3.65 3.11
N TYR A 301 27.00 -2.69 3.97
CA TYR A 301 26.13 -2.21 5.04
C TYR A 301 25.37 -0.93 4.68
N ALA A 302 25.51 -0.46 3.46
CA ALA A 302 24.91 0.76 2.97
C ALA A 302 23.60 0.48 2.21
N VAL A 303 22.52 1.12 2.60
CA VAL A 303 21.29 1.21 1.81
C VAL A 303 21.29 2.55 1.10
N THR A 304 21.59 2.54 -0.21
CA THR A 304 21.63 3.77 -1.01
C THR A 304 20.25 4.22 -1.41
N PHE A 305 19.99 5.52 -1.38
CA PHE A 305 18.73 6.11 -1.81
C PHE A 305 18.94 7.52 -2.36
N ILE A 306 18.04 7.97 -3.21
CA ILE A 306 18.07 9.31 -3.80
C ILE A 306 17.19 10.25 -2.98
N ASP A 307 15.93 9.86 -2.78
CA ASP A 307 14.94 10.53 -1.97
C ASP A 307 14.16 9.52 -1.14
N ASN A 308 13.51 10.00 -0.09
CA ASN A 308 12.60 9.25 0.76
C ASN A 308 11.41 10.12 1.17
N HIS A 309 10.54 9.60 2.03
CA HIS A 309 9.34 10.28 2.49
C HIS A 309 9.61 11.56 3.29
N ASP A 310 10.78 11.69 3.94
CA ASP A 310 11.15 12.88 4.70
C ASP A 310 11.84 13.94 3.84
N THR A 311 12.72 13.53 2.92
CA THR A 311 13.55 14.46 2.14
C THR A 311 12.84 15.05 0.93
N ALA A 312 11.70 14.46 0.51
CA ALA A 312 10.90 14.89 -0.65
C ALA A 312 9.56 15.51 -0.23
N GLU A 313 9.02 16.38 -1.09
CA GLU A 313 7.65 16.88 -0.92
C GLU A 313 6.63 15.73 -0.90
N PRO A 314 5.50 15.84 -0.16
CA PRO A 314 5.00 17.06 0.51
C PRO A 314 5.54 17.30 1.93
N HIS A 315 6.50 16.50 2.44
CA HIS A 315 7.09 16.75 3.75
C HIS A 315 8.11 17.91 3.71
N GLU A 316 9.39 17.65 3.90
CA GLU A 316 10.38 18.73 3.95
C GLU A 316 10.70 19.32 2.59
N GLY A 317 10.84 18.49 1.54
CA GLY A 317 11.13 18.89 0.17
C GLY A 317 12.45 19.65 -0.07
N ALA A 318 13.09 20.11 1.00
CA ALA A 318 14.31 20.91 0.91
C ALA A 318 15.51 20.14 0.36
N TRP A 319 15.51 18.82 0.52
CA TRP A 319 16.56 17.92 0.06
C TRP A 319 16.17 17.12 -1.19
N GLU A 320 14.98 17.31 -1.73
CA GLU A 320 14.50 16.57 -2.88
C GLU A 320 15.37 16.83 -4.12
N LEU A 321 15.78 15.77 -4.80
CA LEU A 321 16.38 15.88 -6.13
C LEU A 321 15.27 16.14 -7.16
N LYS A 322 15.27 17.33 -7.78
CA LYS A 322 14.18 17.77 -8.68
C LYS A 322 14.45 17.51 -10.16
N ASN A 323 15.70 17.24 -10.54
CA ASN A 323 16.09 17.12 -11.94
C ASN A 323 16.84 15.82 -12.22
N ASN A 324 16.72 15.31 -13.45
CA ASN A 324 17.46 14.16 -13.96
C ASN A 324 17.33 12.90 -13.09
N ILE A 325 16.10 12.60 -12.63
CA ILE A 325 15.77 11.49 -11.73
C ILE A 325 16.19 10.13 -12.31
N GLU A 326 16.04 9.91 -13.63
CA GLU A 326 16.50 8.67 -14.25
C GLU A 326 18.02 8.55 -14.20
N GLN A 327 18.76 9.62 -14.44
CA GLN A 327 20.22 9.62 -14.34
C GLN A 327 20.68 9.28 -12.91
N ALA A 328 20.00 9.83 -11.89
CA ALA A 328 20.28 9.53 -10.49
C ALA A 328 20.02 8.04 -10.17
N ASN A 329 18.89 7.49 -10.63
CA ASN A 329 18.59 6.06 -10.48
C ASN A 329 19.59 5.18 -11.23
N ALA A 330 20.06 5.61 -12.41
CA ALA A 330 21.11 4.89 -13.14
C ALA A 330 22.41 4.82 -12.36
N VAL A 331 22.84 5.91 -11.70
CA VAL A 331 24.02 5.90 -10.82
C VAL A 331 23.78 4.98 -9.61
N MET A 332 22.65 5.11 -8.91
CA MET A 332 22.33 4.33 -7.72
C MET A 332 22.24 2.83 -8.03
N LEU A 333 21.51 2.45 -9.07
CA LEU A 333 21.30 1.05 -9.44
C LEU A 333 22.53 0.38 -10.08
N SER A 334 23.54 1.14 -10.51
CA SER A 334 24.84 0.60 -10.93
C SER A 334 25.90 0.59 -9.83
N ALA A 335 25.64 1.21 -8.69
CA ALA A 335 26.56 1.30 -7.54
C ALA A 335 26.49 0.05 -6.65
N PRO A 336 27.49 -0.19 -5.76
CA PRO A 336 27.39 -1.20 -4.70
C PRO A 336 26.40 -0.73 -3.63
N GLY A 337 26.24 -1.52 -2.56
CA GLY A 337 25.21 -1.29 -1.55
C GLY A 337 23.87 -1.91 -1.97
N ILE A 338 22.86 -1.71 -1.16
CA ILE A 338 21.49 -2.17 -1.39
C ILE A 338 20.69 -0.95 -1.84
N PRO A 339 20.36 -0.81 -3.13
CA PRO A 339 19.62 0.36 -3.60
C PRO A 339 18.16 0.32 -3.14
N CYS A 340 17.67 1.45 -2.62
CA CYS A 340 16.28 1.69 -2.25
C CYS A 340 15.65 2.71 -3.20
N VAL A 341 14.75 2.25 -4.03
CA VAL A 341 14.01 3.09 -4.97
C VAL A 341 12.83 3.74 -4.26
N PHE A 342 12.64 5.03 -4.44
CA PHE A 342 11.55 5.79 -3.84
C PHE A 342 10.26 5.66 -4.67
N TRP A 343 9.08 5.55 -4.01
CA TRP A 343 7.78 5.34 -4.67
C TRP A 343 7.50 6.35 -5.80
N LYS A 344 7.74 7.65 -5.56
CA LYS A 344 7.52 8.68 -6.59
C LYS A 344 8.43 8.53 -7.80
N HIS A 345 9.66 8.02 -7.61
CA HIS A 345 10.55 7.71 -8.73
C HIS A 345 10.07 6.48 -9.50
N TRP A 346 9.68 5.42 -8.77
CA TRP A 346 9.13 4.20 -9.35
C TRP A 346 7.91 4.49 -10.22
N THR A 347 6.91 5.21 -9.70
CA THR A 347 5.66 5.47 -10.42
C THR A 347 5.84 6.32 -11.67
N LYS A 348 6.78 7.29 -11.64
CA LYS A 348 7.03 8.20 -12.76
C LYS A 348 8.01 7.68 -13.82
N HIS A 349 8.95 6.81 -13.42
CA HIS A 349 10.06 6.33 -14.27
C HIS A 349 10.12 4.81 -14.33
N LYS A 350 8.97 4.14 -14.20
CA LYS A 350 8.83 2.70 -14.04
C LYS A 350 9.60 1.89 -15.08
N SER A 351 9.42 2.20 -16.37
CA SER A 351 10.07 1.47 -17.48
C SER A 351 11.59 1.55 -17.40
N ALA A 352 12.15 2.73 -17.19
CA ALA A 352 13.59 2.93 -17.06
C ALA A 352 14.15 2.17 -15.85
N ILE A 353 13.50 2.29 -14.70
CA ILE A 353 13.93 1.65 -13.45
C ILE A 353 13.87 0.12 -13.58
N LYS A 354 12.82 -0.45 -14.18
CA LYS A 354 12.74 -1.90 -14.46
C LYS A 354 13.93 -2.38 -15.28
N GLN A 355 14.28 -1.69 -16.36
CA GLN A 355 15.42 -2.04 -17.21
C GLN A 355 16.76 -1.93 -16.47
N MET A 356 16.95 -0.90 -15.65
CA MET A 356 18.14 -0.73 -14.82
C MET A 356 18.31 -1.87 -13.81
N ILE A 357 17.22 -2.24 -13.10
CA ILE A 357 17.22 -3.35 -12.12
C ILE A 357 17.52 -4.68 -12.83
N ALA A 358 16.86 -4.97 -13.95
CA ALA A 358 17.10 -6.17 -14.72
C ALA A 358 18.56 -6.26 -15.18
N THR A 359 19.13 -5.17 -15.66
CA THR A 359 20.53 -5.12 -16.10
C THR A 359 21.51 -5.31 -14.92
N ARG A 360 21.26 -4.67 -13.76
CA ARG A 360 22.00 -4.89 -12.52
C ARG A 360 22.07 -6.38 -12.17
N LYS A 361 20.92 -7.04 -12.10
CA LYS A 361 20.78 -8.47 -11.78
C LYS A 361 21.44 -9.37 -12.83
N ALA A 362 21.27 -9.06 -14.12
CA ALA A 362 21.90 -9.81 -15.22
C ALA A 362 23.43 -9.78 -15.15
N MET A 363 24.03 -8.69 -14.69
CA MET A 363 25.47 -8.58 -14.48
C MET A 363 25.94 -9.08 -13.11
N GLY A 364 25.03 -9.38 -12.18
CA GLY A 364 25.34 -9.82 -10.83
C GLY A 364 26.01 -8.70 -10.00
N VAL A 365 25.62 -7.46 -10.21
CA VAL A 365 26.05 -6.33 -9.36
C VAL A 365 25.32 -6.46 -8.02
N ASN A 366 26.09 -6.49 -6.94
CA ASN A 366 25.59 -6.76 -5.59
C ASN A 366 26.09 -5.74 -4.57
N SER A 367 25.68 -5.89 -3.32
CA SER A 367 26.00 -4.95 -2.25
C SER A 367 27.51 -4.79 -1.99
N ASN A 368 28.33 -5.75 -2.40
CA ASN A 368 29.79 -5.74 -2.20
C ASN A 368 30.60 -5.62 -3.50
N SER A 369 29.97 -5.34 -4.64
CA SER A 369 30.64 -5.19 -5.93
C SER A 369 31.71 -4.11 -5.91
N ASP A 370 32.84 -4.33 -6.60
CA ASP A 370 33.85 -3.29 -6.84
C ASP A 370 33.33 -2.36 -7.94
N VAL A 371 33.17 -1.08 -7.61
CA VAL A 371 32.72 -0.05 -8.54
C VAL A 371 33.74 1.08 -8.56
N ARG A 372 34.24 1.40 -9.76
CA ARG A 372 35.22 2.48 -9.97
C ARG A 372 34.64 3.55 -10.87
N VAL A 373 34.93 4.79 -10.57
CA VAL A 373 34.54 5.92 -11.39
C VAL A 373 35.70 6.29 -12.32
N THR A 374 35.37 6.43 -13.60
CA THR A 374 36.31 6.77 -14.66
C THR A 374 35.86 8.00 -15.45
N SER A 375 35.24 8.97 -14.76
CA SER A 375 34.59 10.14 -15.36
C SER A 375 35.48 10.86 -16.36
N LYS A 376 34.88 11.33 -17.44
CA LYS A 376 35.50 12.11 -18.50
C LYS A 376 34.90 13.51 -18.57
N SER A 377 35.45 14.37 -19.41
CA SER A 377 34.85 15.67 -19.65
C SER A 377 33.46 15.52 -20.26
N GLY A 378 32.46 16.10 -19.62
CA GLY A 378 31.06 16.12 -20.08
C GLY A 378 30.15 14.98 -19.61
N TYR A 379 30.68 13.94 -18.96
CA TYR A 379 29.90 12.85 -18.44
C TYR A 379 30.53 12.13 -17.24
N TYR A 380 29.71 11.56 -16.40
CA TYR A 380 30.10 10.59 -15.37
C TYR A 380 30.12 9.19 -15.99
N GLU A 381 31.12 8.39 -15.65
CA GLU A 381 31.22 6.98 -15.99
C GLU A 381 31.62 6.18 -14.77
N SER A 382 30.86 5.13 -14.46
CA SER A 382 31.27 4.12 -13.48
C SER A 382 31.30 2.73 -14.10
N VAL A 383 32.24 1.90 -13.59
CA VAL A 383 32.44 0.52 -14.02
C VAL A 383 32.24 -0.38 -12.80
N ALA A 384 31.18 -1.17 -12.81
CA ALA A 384 30.84 -2.12 -11.77
C ALA A 384 31.25 -3.53 -12.17
N THR A 385 32.02 -4.21 -11.32
CA THR A 385 32.35 -5.63 -11.48
C THR A 385 31.31 -6.47 -10.73
N GLY A 386 30.41 -7.09 -11.47
CA GLY A 386 29.45 -8.03 -10.92
C GLY A 386 29.94 -9.48 -11.01
N THR A 387 29.21 -10.39 -10.40
CA THR A 387 29.52 -11.85 -10.37
C THR A 387 29.30 -12.54 -11.72
N LYS A 388 28.48 -11.93 -12.59
CA LYS A 388 28.07 -12.49 -13.89
C LYS A 388 28.65 -11.73 -15.08
N GLY A 389 29.16 -10.51 -14.86
CA GLY A 389 29.71 -9.64 -15.90
C GLY A 389 30.05 -8.25 -15.40
N THR A 390 30.37 -7.34 -16.32
CA THR A 390 30.70 -5.94 -16.02
C THR A 390 29.57 -5.05 -16.52
N LEU A 391 29.16 -4.09 -15.68
CA LEU A 391 28.20 -3.03 -16.00
C LEU A 391 28.91 -1.67 -16.03
N ILE A 392 28.81 -0.95 -17.15
CA ILE A 392 29.23 0.45 -17.25
C ILE A 392 27.97 1.33 -17.23
N CYS A 393 27.93 2.29 -16.32
CA CYS A 393 26.93 3.36 -16.29
C CYS A 393 27.52 4.65 -16.81
N ARG A 394 26.85 5.32 -17.74
CA ARG A 394 27.14 6.70 -18.14
C ARG A 394 25.94 7.59 -17.91
N ILE A 395 26.20 8.79 -17.39
CA ILE A 395 25.21 9.89 -17.35
C ILE A 395 25.84 11.18 -17.85
N GLY A 396 25.05 12.01 -18.57
CA GLY A 396 25.50 13.28 -19.14
C GLY A 396 25.54 13.27 -20.67
N SER A 397 26.60 13.81 -21.25
CA SER A 397 26.80 13.93 -22.71
C SER A 397 28.06 13.23 -23.16
N TRP A 398 27.94 12.16 -23.92
CA TRP A 398 29.05 11.39 -24.49
C TRP A 398 28.71 10.94 -25.91
N SER A 399 29.69 10.37 -26.59
CA SER A 399 29.52 9.73 -27.89
C SER A 399 30.11 8.32 -27.90
N GLY A 400 29.53 7.44 -28.68
CA GLY A 400 29.98 6.07 -28.91
C GLY A 400 29.73 5.10 -27.73
N THR A 401 29.85 3.83 -28.05
CA THR A 401 29.75 2.70 -27.11
C THR A 401 31.17 2.37 -26.63
N PRO A 402 31.38 1.99 -25.37
CA PRO A 402 32.69 1.50 -24.91
C PRO A 402 33.13 0.25 -25.69
N ASP A 403 34.39 0.15 -26.04
CA ASP A 403 34.96 -0.97 -26.80
C ASP A 403 34.74 -2.31 -26.04
N GLY A 404 34.19 -3.30 -26.72
CA GLY A 404 33.93 -4.60 -26.14
C GLY A 404 32.66 -4.70 -25.31
N TYR A 405 31.81 -3.66 -25.31
CA TYR A 405 30.53 -3.63 -24.59
C TYR A 405 29.35 -3.41 -25.54
N THR A 406 28.19 -3.82 -25.11
CA THR A 406 26.92 -3.60 -25.81
C THR A 406 26.01 -2.73 -24.97
N VAL A 407 25.16 -1.92 -25.62
CA VAL A 407 24.09 -1.19 -24.93
C VAL A 407 23.08 -2.19 -24.40
N ALA A 408 22.85 -2.20 -23.09
CA ALA A 408 21.79 -3.00 -22.47
C ALA A 408 20.48 -2.22 -22.40
N CYS A 409 20.52 -1.00 -21.89
CA CYS A 409 19.37 -0.07 -21.86
C CYS A 409 19.89 1.37 -21.81
N ASN A 410 19.03 2.30 -22.22
CA ASN A 410 19.38 3.73 -22.21
C ASN A 410 18.11 4.60 -22.14
N GLY A 411 18.31 5.87 -21.83
CA GLY A 411 17.29 6.90 -21.82
C GLY A 411 17.89 8.28 -22.01
N ASN A 412 17.15 9.31 -21.62
CA ASN A 412 17.62 10.69 -21.78
C ASN A 412 18.81 11.00 -20.87
N GLY A 413 19.99 11.10 -21.48
CA GLY A 413 21.24 11.42 -20.77
C GLY A 413 21.75 10.32 -19.84
N TRP A 414 21.37 9.07 -20.03
CA TRP A 414 21.92 7.91 -19.33
C TRP A 414 21.97 6.67 -20.23
N ALA A 415 22.92 5.78 -19.95
CA ALA A 415 22.98 4.46 -20.60
C ALA A 415 23.72 3.45 -19.72
N TYR A 416 23.30 2.19 -19.84
CA TYR A 416 24.02 1.03 -19.35
C TYR A 416 24.63 0.25 -20.51
N TYR A 417 25.89 -0.14 -20.33
CA TYR A 417 26.61 -1.03 -21.23
C TYR A 417 27.09 -2.26 -20.47
N THR A 418 27.02 -3.39 -21.11
CA THR A 418 27.36 -4.67 -20.46
C THR A 418 28.37 -5.46 -21.28
N SER A 419 29.22 -6.24 -20.60
CA SER A 419 30.20 -7.12 -21.21
C SER A 419 29.57 -8.38 -21.85
N LYS A 420 28.29 -8.57 -21.70
CA LYS A 420 27.47 -9.63 -22.31
C LYS A 420 26.19 -9.03 -22.86
N SER A 421 25.64 -9.68 -23.90
CA SER A 421 24.29 -9.33 -24.34
C SER A 421 23.30 -9.60 -23.19
N VAL A 422 22.50 -8.60 -22.86
CA VAL A 422 21.42 -8.68 -21.88
C VAL A 422 20.12 -8.50 -22.64
N ASP A 423 19.17 -9.37 -22.38
CA ASP A 423 17.78 -9.08 -22.73
C ASP A 423 17.30 -7.97 -21.78
N PRO A 424 16.99 -6.77 -22.26
CA PRO A 424 16.53 -5.67 -21.40
C PRO A 424 15.10 -5.93 -20.87
N ASN A 425 14.46 -7.01 -21.33
CA ASN A 425 13.16 -7.45 -20.87
C ASN A 425 13.21 -8.95 -20.53
N PRO A 426 14.00 -9.37 -19.52
CA PRO A 426 14.04 -10.77 -19.13
C PRO A 426 12.64 -11.15 -18.63
N GLY A 427 12.03 -12.11 -19.32
CA GLY A 427 10.90 -12.84 -18.75
C GLY A 427 11.29 -13.44 -17.38
N PRO A 428 10.35 -13.95 -16.59
CA PRO A 428 10.65 -14.54 -15.29
C PRO A 428 11.83 -15.52 -15.42
N GLY A 429 12.80 -15.42 -14.49
CA GLY A 429 14.07 -16.13 -14.53
C GLY A 429 13.90 -17.66 -14.54
N PRO A 430 14.96 -18.41 -14.90
CA PRO A 430 14.86 -19.87 -15.06
C PRO A 430 14.48 -20.55 -13.74
N ASP A 431 13.55 -21.48 -13.86
CA ASP A 431 12.98 -22.32 -12.82
C ASP A 431 14.02 -22.94 -11.87
N VAL A 432 13.77 -22.78 -10.57
CA VAL A 432 14.28 -23.71 -9.55
C VAL A 432 13.39 -24.95 -9.61
N PRO A 433 13.92 -26.19 -9.70
CA PRO A 433 13.10 -27.40 -9.82
C PRO A 433 12.18 -27.55 -8.61
N GLN A 434 10.86 -27.45 -8.85
CA GLN A 434 9.85 -27.92 -7.89
C GLN A 434 9.68 -29.43 -8.00
N PRO A 435 9.30 -30.10 -6.91
CA PRO A 435 8.88 -31.51 -6.96
C PRO A 435 7.57 -31.65 -7.75
N ASP A 436 7.49 -32.74 -8.52
CA ASP A 436 6.41 -33.07 -9.44
C ASP A 436 5.01 -32.97 -8.83
N ASP A 437 4.19 -32.03 -9.34
CA ASP A 437 2.74 -32.02 -9.23
C ASP A 437 2.14 -31.71 -10.62
N PRO A 438 1.08 -32.44 -11.08
CA PRO A 438 0.63 -32.33 -12.46
C PRO A 438 -0.02 -30.96 -12.75
N THR A 439 0.50 -30.31 -13.77
CA THR A 439 0.09 -29.00 -14.27
C THR A 439 -1.34 -28.96 -14.83
N PRO A 440 -2.13 -27.92 -14.47
CA PRO A 440 -3.06 -27.31 -15.43
C PRO A 440 -2.35 -26.21 -16.20
N ASP A 441 -2.62 -26.10 -17.49
CA ASP A 441 -2.07 -25.13 -18.42
C ASP A 441 -2.25 -23.69 -17.92
N ASP A 442 -1.11 -22.99 -17.68
CA ASP A 442 -1.06 -21.57 -17.30
C ASP A 442 -1.22 -20.70 -18.56
N PRO A 443 -2.18 -19.74 -18.60
CA PRO A 443 -2.35 -18.89 -19.77
C PRO A 443 -1.20 -17.89 -19.89
N THR A 444 -0.66 -17.78 -21.08
CA THR A 444 0.42 -16.87 -21.49
C THR A 444 0.14 -15.39 -21.11
N PRO A 445 1.16 -14.56 -20.75
CA PRO A 445 0.99 -13.18 -20.23
C PRO A 445 0.38 -12.15 -21.19
N SER A 446 -0.17 -12.57 -22.34
CA SER A 446 -0.74 -11.69 -23.36
C SER A 446 -2.25 -11.43 -23.23
N GLN A 447 -2.93 -11.94 -22.21
CA GLN A 447 -4.40 -11.92 -22.14
C GLN A 447 -4.91 -11.34 -20.80
N SER A 448 -4.56 -10.08 -20.52
CA SER A 448 -5.06 -9.40 -19.30
C SER A 448 -6.48 -8.85 -19.48
N TYR A 449 -6.90 -8.55 -20.71
CA TYR A 449 -8.21 -7.96 -21.00
C TYR A 449 -8.95 -8.76 -22.08
N ALA A 450 -10.28 -8.64 -22.07
CA ALA A 450 -11.17 -9.27 -23.03
C ALA A 450 -12.34 -8.34 -23.39
N ILE A 451 -13.02 -8.63 -24.49
CA ILE A 451 -14.37 -8.14 -24.74
C ILE A 451 -15.33 -9.23 -24.23
N ARG A 452 -16.09 -8.93 -23.20
CA ARG A 452 -17.08 -9.85 -22.64
C ARG A 452 -18.45 -9.59 -23.26
N VAL A 453 -18.95 -10.57 -24.00
CA VAL A 453 -20.21 -10.50 -24.74
C VAL A 453 -21.31 -11.19 -23.95
N ASN A 454 -22.48 -10.54 -23.86
CA ASN A 454 -23.70 -11.02 -23.22
C ASN A 454 -23.48 -11.50 -21.76
N GLY A 455 -22.51 -10.90 -21.08
CA GLY A 455 -22.21 -11.19 -19.67
C GLY A 455 -21.48 -12.52 -19.41
N THR A 456 -21.27 -13.37 -20.40
CA THR A 456 -20.74 -14.72 -20.24
C THR A 456 -19.48 -15.00 -21.09
N THR A 457 -19.48 -14.65 -22.36
CA THR A 457 -18.47 -15.08 -23.31
C THR A 457 -17.31 -14.09 -23.40
N ASN A 458 -16.08 -14.51 -23.06
CA ASN A 458 -14.89 -13.68 -23.10
C ASN A 458 -14.08 -13.90 -24.38
N TYR A 459 -13.83 -12.82 -25.10
CA TYR A 459 -12.94 -12.79 -26.27
C TYR A 459 -11.65 -12.06 -25.84
N PRO A 460 -10.53 -12.79 -25.63
CA PRO A 460 -9.31 -12.20 -25.11
C PRO A 460 -8.72 -11.18 -26.08
N ALA A 461 -8.21 -10.08 -25.53
CA ALA A 461 -7.53 -9.03 -26.26
C ALA A 461 -6.02 -9.20 -26.18
N GLU A 462 -5.37 -9.23 -27.35
CA GLU A 462 -3.93 -9.35 -27.47
C GLU A 462 -3.25 -8.00 -27.26
N TYR A 463 -2.18 -7.95 -26.48
CA TYR A 463 -1.39 -6.74 -26.28
C TYR A 463 -0.66 -6.32 -27.57
N LYS A 464 -0.83 -5.08 -27.99
CA LYS A 464 -0.25 -4.53 -29.24
C LYS A 464 0.90 -3.54 -28.98
N GLY A 465 1.25 -3.27 -27.72
CA GLY A 465 2.24 -2.27 -27.35
C GLY A 465 1.62 -0.95 -26.93
N THR A 466 2.42 0.13 -26.98
CA THR A 466 1.90 1.49 -26.75
C THR A 466 1.21 1.99 -28.02
N SER A 467 0.11 2.73 -27.85
CA SER A 467 -0.66 3.26 -29.01
C SER A 467 0.22 4.13 -29.90
N SER A 468 0.08 3.95 -31.21
CA SER A 468 0.81 4.74 -32.22
C SER A 468 0.35 6.21 -32.29
N VAL A 469 -0.82 6.52 -31.73
CA VAL A 469 -1.43 7.86 -31.77
C VAL A 469 -1.04 8.66 -30.51
N ASP A 470 -1.01 8.02 -29.36
CA ASP A 470 -0.56 8.61 -28.08
C ASP A 470 0.15 7.52 -27.26
N SER A 471 1.47 7.62 -27.15
CA SER A 471 2.31 6.65 -26.44
C SER A 471 2.05 6.57 -24.91
N SER A 472 1.15 7.38 -24.38
CA SER A 472 0.69 7.26 -22.97
C SER A 472 -0.38 6.19 -22.78
N PHE A 473 -0.93 5.59 -23.85
CA PHE A 473 -1.88 4.48 -23.81
C PHE A 473 -1.21 3.15 -24.09
N GLU A 474 -1.49 2.14 -23.28
CA GLU A 474 -1.27 0.73 -23.65
C GLU A 474 -2.45 0.24 -24.50
N GLU A 475 -2.18 -0.43 -25.62
CA GLU A 475 -3.20 -0.85 -26.55
C GLU A 475 -3.32 -2.37 -26.62
N TYR A 476 -4.55 -2.85 -26.49
CA TYR A 476 -4.92 -4.27 -26.64
C TYR A 476 -5.99 -4.39 -27.73
N MET A 477 -6.02 -5.49 -28.48
CA MET A 477 -6.94 -5.67 -29.58
C MET A 477 -7.61 -7.04 -29.55
N ALA A 478 -8.95 -7.05 -29.67
CA ALA A 478 -9.75 -8.25 -29.86
C ALA A 478 -10.62 -8.13 -31.12
N SER A 479 -10.66 -9.17 -31.93
CA SER A 479 -11.59 -9.26 -33.07
C SER A 479 -12.78 -10.13 -32.67
N VAL A 480 -13.99 -9.58 -32.71
CA VAL A 480 -15.20 -10.23 -32.19
C VAL A 480 -16.32 -10.19 -33.23
N GLN A 481 -16.93 -11.36 -33.51
CA GLN A 481 -18.16 -11.45 -34.27
C GLN A 481 -19.36 -11.17 -33.36
N LEU A 482 -20.13 -10.13 -33.66
CA LEU A 482 -21.32 -9.76 -32.91
C LEU A 482 -22.58 -9.90 -33.78
N ASN A 483 -23.69 -10.25 -33.13
CA ASN A 483 -25.02 -10.18 -33.70
C ASN A 483 -25.73 -8.88 -33.31
N GLU A 484 -26.73 -8.49 -34.05
CA GLU A 484 -27.59 -7.37 -33.65
C GLU A 484 -28.29 -7.69 -32.35
N GLY A 485 -28.17 -6.78 -31.39
CA GLY A 485 -28.73 -6.95 -30.04
C GLY A 485 -27.73 -7.46 -29.00
N ASP A 486 -26.57 -8.01 -29.40
CA ASP A 486 -25.53 -8.41 -28.47
C ASP A 486 -25.05 -7.21 -27.65
N THR A 487 -24.77 -7.46 -26.36
CA THR A 487 -24.19 -6.45 -25.46
C THR A 487 -22.78 -6.85 -25.09
N PHE A 488 -21.91 -5.88 -24.84
CA PHE A 488 -20.55 -6.16 -24.40
C PHE A 488 -20.01 -5.11 -23.42
N VAL A 489 -18.96 -5.51 -22.70
CA VAL A 489 -18.13 -4.67 -21.85
C VAL A 489 -16.67 -5.03 -22.06
N THR A 490 -15.77 -4.11 -21.71
CA THR A 490 -14.37 -4.46 -21.48
C THR A 490 -14.29 -5.28 -20.21
N TYR A 491 -13.48 -6.33 -20.18
CA TYR A 491 -13.38 -7.23 -19.05
C TYR A 491 -11.92 -7.51 -18.67
N ASP A 492 -11.59 -7.31 -17.41
CA ASP A 492 -10.30 -7.70 -16.85
C ASP A 492 -10.34 -9.17 -16.46
N LEU A 493 -9.54 -9.99 -17.14
CA LEU A 493 -9.49 -11.44 -16.93
C LEU A 493 -8.80 -11.81 -15.61
N VAL A 494 -7.97 -10.91 -15.07
CA VAL A 494 -7.23 -11.14 -13.80
C VAL A 494 -8.11 -10.80 -12.60
N ASN A 495 -8.72 -9.59 -12.63
CA ASN A 495 -9.54 -9.11 -11.52
C ASN A 495 -11.02 -9.54 -11.62
N LYS A 496 -11.40 -10.25 -12.71
CA LYS A 496 -12.76 -10.73 -13.00
C LYS A 496 -13.81 -9.62 -12.94
N ALA A 497 -13.47 -8.42 -13.42
CA ALA A 497 -14.33 -7.24 -13.41
C ALA A 497 -14.58 -6.69 -14.81
N GLY A 498 -15.81 -6.28 -15.10
CA GLY A 498 -16.19 -5.67 -16.38
C GLY A 498 -16.62 -4.21 -16.20
N TRP A 499 -16.28 -3.36 -17.16
CA TRP A 499 -16.72 -1.95 -17.18
C TRP A 499 -16.97 -1.45 -18.62
N VAL A 500 -17.75 -0.37 -18.73
CA VAL A 500 -17.98 0.31 -19.99
C VAL A 500 -16.92 1.38 -20.17
N MET A 501 -16.20 1.33 -21.29
CA MET A 501 -15.24 2.36 -21.66
C MET A 501 -15.90 3.46 -22.47
N GLU A 502 -15.32 4.66 -22.44
CA GLU A 502 -15.63 5.69 -23.44
C GLU A 502 -15.26 5.19 -24.82
N VAL A 503 -16.24 5.19 -25.75
CA VAL A 503 -16.03 4.73 -27.14
C VAL A 503 -15.76 5.93 -28.03
N GLU A 504 -14.63 5.93 -28.74
CA GLU A 504 -14.26 7.00 -29.67
C GLU A 504 -15.32 7.14 -30.77
N PRO A 505 -15.78 8.36 -31.10
CA PRO A 505 -16.87 8.61 -32.04
C PRO A 505 -16.43 8.51 -33.50
N TYR A 506 -15.58 7.52 -33.82
CA TYR A 506 -15.05 7.25 -35.19
C TYR A 506 -15.13 5.76 -35.50
N GLY A 507 -14.69 5.38 -36.67
CA GLY A 507 -14.71 3.98 -37.13
C GLY A 507 -16.12 3.44 -37.24
N GLU A 508 -16.41 2.31 -36.61
CA GLU A 508 -17.71 1.65 -36.63
C GLU A 508 -18.66 2.10 -35.49
N TYR A 509 -18.35 3.24 -34.83
CA TYR A 509 -19.08 3.75 -33.64
C TYR A 509 -20.61 3.80 -33.84
N GLU A 510 -21.08 4.21 -35.02
CA GLU A 510 -22.52 4.34 -35.33
C GLU A 510 -23.28 2.99 -35.29
N ASN A 511 -22.54 1.88 -35.36
CA ASN A 511 -23.11 0.54 -35.24
C ASN A 511 -23.37 0.12 -33.80
N PHE A 512 -23.10 1.01 -32.82
CA PHE A 512 -23.23 0.72 -31.42
C PHE A 512 -24.07 1.76 -30.66
N GLU A 513 -24.61 1.36 -29.54
CA GLU A 513 -25.29 2.21 -28.56
C GLU A 513 -24.57 2.06 -27.21
N VAL A 514 -23.94 3.13 -26.75
CA VAL A 514 -23.18 3.14 -25.50
C VAL A 514 -24.14 3.42 -24.35
N GLY A 515 -24.38 2.44 -23.50
CA GLY A 515 -25.18 2.55 -22.29
C GLY A 515 -24.32 2.70 -21.04
N ALA A 516 -24.94 2.93 -19.90
CA ALA A 516 -24.24 3.08 -18.62
C ALA A 516 -23.60 1.77 -18.12
N THR A 517 -24.18 0.62 -18.45
CA THR A 517 -23.73 -0.70 -17.93
C THR A 517 -23.20 -1.63 -19.01
N SER A 518 -23.45 -1.35 -20.28
CA SER A 518 -22.96 -2.13 -21.42
C SER A 518 -23.05 -1.33 -22.72
N VAL A 519 -22.30 -1.75 -23.73
CA VAL A 519 -22.45 -1.25 -25.11
C VAL A 519 -23.24 -2.27 -25.90
N LYS A 520 -24.27 -1.82 -26.65
CA LYS A 520 -25.15 -2.66 -27.44
C LYS A 520 -24.81 -2.57 -28.93
N CYS A 521 -24.69 -3.71 -29.56
CA CYS A 521 -24.51 -3.83 -31.03
C CYS A 521 -25.85 -3.59 -31.74
N LYS A 522 -25.89 -2.62 -32.65
CA LYS A 522 -27.05 -2.29 -33.50
C LYS A 522 -27.02 -2.95 -34.86
N LYS A 523 -25.87 -3.42 -35.30
CA LYS A 523 -25.67 -4.04 -36.58
C LYS A 523 -24.73 -5.23 -36.48
N ALA A 524 -25.19 -6.41 -36.87
CA ALA A 524 -24.36 -7.60 -36.87
C ALA A 524 -23.12 -7.43 -37.78
N GLY A 525 -21.98 -7.87 -37.30
CA GLY A 525 -20.71 -7.74 -38.04
C GLY A 525 -19.51 -8.27 -37.28
N CYS A 526 -18.39 -8.32 -37.99
CA CYS A 526 -17.08 -8.56 -37.40
C CYS A 526 -16.44 -7.21 -37.02
N TYR A 527 -15.96 -7.05 -35.80
CA TYR A 527 -15.41 -5.80 -35.30
C TYR A 527 -14.08 -6.01 -34.59
N ASP A 528 -13.14 -5.09 -34.81
CA ASP A 528 -11.88 -5.02 -34.08
C ASP A 528 -11.98 -3.97 -32.98
N PHE A 529 -11.83 -4.41 -31.71
CA PHE A 529 -11.90 -3.59 -30.53
C PHE A 529 -10.48 -3.25 -30.08
N TYR A 530 -10.09 -1.99 -30.16
CA TYR A 530 -8.83 -1.48 -29.66
C TYR A 530 -9.06 -0.85 -28.29
N ILE A 531 -8.70 -1.58 -27.24
CA ILE A 531 -8.79 -1.19 -25.85
C ILE A 531 -7.54 -0.39 -25.52
N LYS A 532 -7.68 0.90 -25.27
CA LYS A 532 -6.58 1.80 -24.96
C LYS A 532 -6.64 2.16 -23.47
N MET A 533 -5.69 1.62 -22.72
CA MET A 533 -5.62 1.73 -21.27
C MET A 533 -4.71 2.89 -20.86
N LYS A 534 -5.27 3.84 -20.09
CA LYS A 534 -4.54 4.94 -19.48
C LYS A 534 -5.22 5.29 -18.16
N PHE A 535 -4.56 5.09 -17.06
CA PHE A 535 -5.11 5.32 -15.72
C PHE A 535 -6.08 6.53 -15.68
N GLN A 536 -7.35 6.29 -15.32
CA GLN A 536 -8.48 7.23 -15.27
C GLN A 536 -8.93 7.87 -16.60
N ALA A 537 -8.46 7.38 -17.75
CA ALA A 537 -8.88 7.89 -19.05
C ALA A 537 -8.87 6.80 -20.12
N ASP A 538 -9.38 5.60 -19.77
CA ASP A 538 -9.45 4.47 -20.69
C ASP A 538 -10.45 4.72 -21.79
N ILE A 539 -10.06 4.49 -23.05
CA ILE A 539 -10.91 4.70 -24.22
C ILE A 539 -10.86 3.49 -25.15
N MET A 540 -11.92 3.30 -25.90
CA MET A 540 -12.05 2.21 -26.89
C MET A 540 -12.28 2.77 -28.30
N TYR A 541 -11.49 2.31 -29.26
CA TYR A 541 -11.78 2.47 -30.67
C TYR A 541 -12.36 1.17 -31.23
N ILE A 542 -13.41 1.26 -32.06
CA ILE A 542 -14.04 0.12 -32.75
C ILE A 542 -13.87 0.29 -34.25
N GLY A 543 -13.12 -0.60 -34.85
CA GLY A 543 -12.86 -0.64 -36.30
C GLY A 543 -13.55 -1.79 -37.00
N PRO A 544 -13.52 -1.81 -38.37
CA PRO A 544 -13.96 -2.97 -39.14
C PRO A 544 -13.08 -4.16 -38.81
N GLY A 545 -13.70 -5.32 -38.55
CA GLY A 545 -13.00 -6.52 -38.12
C GLY A 545 -12.14 -7.14 -39.21
N THR A 546 -10.94 -7.55 -38.84
CA THR A 546 -9.94 -8.14 -39.73
C THR A 546 -9.90 -9.67 -39.63
N ASN A 547 -10.25 -10.25 -38.45
CA ASN A 547 -10.25 -11.70 -38.27
C ASN A 547 -11.14 -12.11 -37.06
N CYS A 548 -12.41 -12.37 -37.29
CA CYS A 548 -13.34 -12.83 -36.27
C CYS A 548 -13.43 -14.36 -36.16
N GLY A 549 -12.35 -15.05 -36.41
CA GLY A 549 -12.19 -16.48 -36.18
C GLY A 549 -11.67 -16.81 -34.76
N ASN A 550 -11.53 -15.81 -33.87
CA ASN A 550 -11.06 -16.04 -32.50
C ASN A 550 -12.04 -16.92 -31.72
N THR A 551 -11.52 -18.02 -31.19
CA THR A 551 -12.28 -18.91 -30.30
C THR A 551 -12.43 -18.21 -28.97
N PRO A 552 -13.66 -18.08 -28.42
CA PRO A 552 -13.82 -17.62 -27.04
C PRO A 552 -13.08 -18.59 -26.09
N LEU A 553 -12.57 -18.06 -25.00
CA LEU A 553 -12.04 -18.92 -23.94
C LEU A 553 -13.15 -19.92 -23.53
N PRO A 554 -12.81 -21.21 -23.31
CA PRO A 554 -13.76 -22.17 -22.78
C PRO A 554 -14.38 -21.58 -21.51
N ASP A 555 -15.70 -21.74 -21.36
CA ASP A 555 -16.36 -21.43 -20.09
C ASP A 555 -15.60 -22.19 -19.00
N ASP A 556 -15.06 -21.46 -18.03
CA ASP A 556 -14.52 -22.04 -16.80
C ASP A 556 -15.64 -22.89 -16.20
N PRO A 557 -15.45 -24.19 -15.95
CA PRO A 557 -16.49 -24.99 -15.33
C PRO A 557 -16.78 -24.33 -13.99
N GLN A 558 -17.96 -23.71 -13.88
CA GLN A 558 -18.43 -23.19 -12.61
C GLN A 558 -18.31 -24.32 -11.58
N PRO A 559 -17.50 -24.18 -10.55
CA PRO A 559 -17.85 -24.78 -9.28
C PRO A 559 -19.20 -24.20 -8.90
N ASP A 560 -20.09 -24.92 -8.27
CA ASP A 560 -21.22 -24.34 -7.57
C ASP A 560 -20.65 -23.35 -6.55
N ASP A 561 -20.41 -22.12 -7.03
CA ASP A 561 -19.82 -21.05 -6.29
C ASP A 561 -20.95 -20.21 -5.73
N PRO A 562 -20.97 -19.97 -4.42
CA PRO A 562 -21.79 -18.88 -3.89
C PRO A 562 -21.29 -17.60 -4.60
N GLN A 563 -22.19 -16.89 -5.28
CA GLN A 563 -21.93 -15.67 -6.02
C GLN A 563 -20.95 -14.78 -5.23
N PRO A 564 -19.90 -14.24 -5.88
CA PRO A 564 -19.12 -13.19 -5.26
C PRO A 564 -20.06 -12.05 -4.91
N ASP A 565 -19.88 -11.51 -3.73
CA ASP A 565 -20.61 -10.33 -3.27
C ASP A 565 -20.64 -9.29 -4.38
N ASP A 566 -21.83 -8.99 -4.88
CA ASP A 566 -22.07 -7.85 -5.75
C ASP A 566 -21.43 -6.62 -5.11
N PRO A 567 -20.78 -5.74 -5.89
CA PRO A 567 -20.34 -4.45 -5.36
C PRO A 567 -21.57 -3.82 -4.72
N ILE A 568 -21.43 -3.41 -3.46
CA ILE A 568 -22.44 -2.79 -2.65
C ILE A 568 -23.18 -1.75 -3.50
N GLY A 569 -24.30 -2.15 -4.07
CA GLY A 569 -25.27 -1.24 -4.67
C GLY A 569 -25.77 -0.30 -3.56
N PRO A 570 -26.38 0.83 -3.90
CA PRO A 570 -26.88 1.76 -2.89
C PRO A 570 -27.68 0.97 -1.87
N THR A 571 -27.28 1.09 -0.60
CA THR A 571 -27.89 0.42 0.56
C THR A 571 -29.38 0.56 0.47
N PRO A 572 -30.18 -0.53 0.52
CA PRO A 572 -31.63 -0.41 0.51
C PRO A 572 -32.03 0.45 1.71
N SER A 573 -32.91 1.41 1.52
CA SER A 573 -33.48 2.19 2.61
C SER A 573 -34.39 1.26 3.45
N LEU A 574 -33.77 0.55 4.40
CA LEU A 574 -34.48 -0.12 5.45
C LEU A 574 -34.99 0.94 6.43
N GLU A 575 -36.20 0.70 7.03
CA GLU A 575 -36.64 1.55 8.12
C GLU A 575 -35.62 1.58 9.26
N GLU A 576 -35.58 2.65 10.06
CA GLU A 576 -34.79 2.69 11.28
C GLU A 576 -35.02 1.46 12.15
N GLY A 577 -33.97 0.86 12.70
CA GLY A 577 -34.03 -0.31 13.56
C GLY A 577 -32.92 -1.32 13.25
N TYR A 578 -32.90 -2.39 14.04
CA TYR A 578 -31.92 -3.46 13.90
C TYR A 578 -32.45 -4.64 13.11
N TYR A 579 -31.53 -5.32 12.40
CA TYR A 579 -31.84 -6.47 11.55
C TYR A 579 -30.77 -7.55 11.73
N ILE A 580 -31.13 -8.80 11.42
CA ILE A 580 -30.14 -9.84 11.09
C ILE A 580 -30.04 -9.90 9.57
N ARG A 581 -28.88 -9.62 9.04
CA ARG A 581 -28.56 -9.75 7.61
C ARG A 581 -27.99 -11.14 7.38
N VAL A 582 -28.61 -11.91 6.51
CA VAL A 582 -28.19 -13.27 6.16
C VAL A 582 -27.70 -13.29 4.72
N ASN A 583 -26.54 -13.94 4.49
CA ASN A 583 -25.90 -14.10 3.19
C ASN A 583 -25.78 -12.78 2.40
N GLY A 584 -25.55 -11.66 3.11
CA GLY A 584 -25.30 -10.34 2.54
C GLY A 584 -26.54 -9.60 2.00
N ASN A 585 -27.66 -10.25 1.73
CA ASN A 585 -28.78 -9.67 0.99
C ASN A 585 -30.22 -9.99 1.52
N GLU A 586 -30.33 -10.72 2.61
CA GLU A 586 -31.64 -11.04 3.25
C GLU A 586 -31.67 -10.41 4.64
N TYR A 587 -32.66 -9.55 4.90
CA TYR A 587 -32.77 -8.81 6.14
C TYR A 587 -34.00 -9.23 6.95
N TYR A 588 -33.79 -9.69 8.18
CA TYR A 588 -34.85 -10.06 9.13
C TYR A 588 -34.89 -9.01 10.23
N LYS A 589 -36.02 -8.29 10.33
CA LYS A 589 -36.17 -7.20 11.32
C LYS A 589 -36.13 -7.76 12.74
N ALA A 590 -35.25 -7.21 13.57
CA ALA A 590 -35.18 -7.51 14.99
C ALA A 590 -36.06 -6.51 15.75
N ASN A 591 -37.12 -7.02 16.39
CA ASN A 591 -38.08 -6.21 17.13
C ASN A 591 -37.58 -5.95 18.55
N ALA A 592 -37.70 -4.70 19.02
CA ALA A 592 -37.37 -4.33 20.39
C ALA A 592 -38.28 -5.08 21.37
N LEU A 593 -37.71 -5.70 22.39
CA LEU A 593 -38.46 -6.42 23.40
C LEU A 593 -38.99 -5.51 24.52
N GLY A 594 -38.52 -4.23 24.55
CA GLY A 594 -38.89 -3.25 25.56
C GLY A 594 -38.39 -3.60 26.97
N THR A 595 -37.40 -4.49 27.05
CA THR A 595 -36.78 -4.94 28.30
C THR A 595 -35.29 -4.85 28.19
N THR A 596 -34.61 -4.62 29.34
CA THR A 596 -33.17 -4.80 29.46
C THR A 596 -32.89 -6.14 30.16
N ASP A 597 -31.71 -6.71 29.88
CA ASP A 597 -31.22 -7.86 30.64
C ASP A 597 -30.70 -7.47 32.05
N MET A 598 -30.18 -8.42 32.82
CA MET A 598 -29.67 -8.18 34.17
C MET A 598 -28.47 -7.23 34.21
N GLN A 599 -27.79 -7.02 33.09
CA GLN A 599 -26.68 -6.10 32.93
C GLN A 599 -27.11 -4.72 32.38
N GLY A 600 -28.38 -4.53 32.07
CA GLY A 600 -28.94 -3.29 31.54
C GLY A 600 -28.85 -3.14 30.02
N ARG A 601 -28.56 -4.23 29.28
CA ARG A 601 -28.46 -4.21 27.81
C ARG A 601 -29.85 -4.20 27.18
N GLU A 602 -30.07 -3.32 26.22
CA GLU A 602 -31.29 -3.31 25.42
C GLU A 602 -31.40 -4.57 24.55
N GLN A 603 -32.59 -5.14 24.45
CA GLN A 603 -32.80 -6.41 23.77
C GLN A 603 -33.69 -6.27 22.53
N PHE A 604 -33.23 -6.84 21.42
CA PHE A 604 -33.96 -6.96 20.17
C PHE A 604 -33.96 -8.42 19.73
N MET A 605 -35.00 -8.90 19.07
CA MET A 605 -35.14 -10.32 18.68
C MET A 605 -35.66 -10.46 17.25
N ALA A 606 -35.02 -11.34 16.49
CA ALA A 606 -35.49 -11.81 15.19
C ALA A 606 -35.53 -13.34 15.17
N SER A 607 -36.61 -13.91 14.64
CA SER A 607 -36.73 -15.34 14.35
C SER A 607 -36.30 -15.59 12.91
N VAL A 608 -35.23 -16.37 12.72
CA VAL A 608 -34.58 -16.52 11.42
C VAL A 608 -34.42 -17.99 11.06
N PRO A 609 -34.92 -18.44 9.88
CA PRO A 609 -34.62 -19.76 9.35
C PRO A 609 -33.20 -19.75 8.76
N LEU A 610 -32.29 -20.57 9.28
CA LEU A 610 -30.94 -20.69 8.82
C LEU A 610 -30.61 -22.11 8.39
N LYS A 611 -29.75 -22.25 7.39
CA LYS A 611 -29.17 -23.51 6.94
C LYS A 611 -27.71 -23.62 7.36
N ALA A 612 -27.21 -24.84 7.44
CA ALA A 612 -25.77 -25.06 7.65
C ALA A 612 -24.95 -24.42 6.50
N GLY A 613 -24.04 -23.57 6.85
CA GLY A 613 -23.25 -22.75 5.93
C GLY A 613 -23.75 -21.31 5.75
N ASP A 614 -24.97 -20.97 6.18
CA ASP A 614 -25.44 -19.59 6.14
C ASP A 614 -24.59 -18.70 7.03
N LYS A 615 -24.28 -17.53 6.51
CA LYS A 615 -23.54 -16.49 7.19
C LYS A 615 -24.47 -15.35 7.58
N PHE A 616 -24.27 -14.78 8.76
CA PHE A 616 -25.13 -13.69 9.21
C PHE A 616 -24.39 -12.66 10.07
N GLN A 617 -24.93 -11.46 10.08
CA GLN A 617 -24.46 -10.31 10.85
C GLN A 617 -25.65 -9.50 11.37
N CYS A 618 -25.42 -8.72 12.43
CA CYS A 618 -26.33 -7.63 12.79
C CYS A 618 -26.21 -6.51 11.76
N TYR A 619 -27.30 -5.77 11.56
CA TYR A 619 -27.34 -4.64 10.64
C TYR A 619 -28.19 -3.52 11.25
N ASP A 620 -27.67 -2.29 11.21
CA ASP A 620 -28.39 -1.09 11.65
C ASP A 620 -28.97 -0.38 10.43
N GLY A 621 -30.32 -0.32 10.37
CA GLY A 621 -31.02 0.32 9.27
C GLY A 621 -30.84 1.83 9.22
N ALA A 622 -30.53 2.48 10.35
CA ALA A 622 -30.33 3.92 10.40
C ALA A 622 -28.95 4.35 9.85
N SER A 623 -27.89 3.61 10.23
CA SER A 623 -26.51 3.92 9.78
C SER A 623 -26.13 3.21 8.48
N GLY A 624 -26.87 2.18 8.07
CA GLY A 624 -26.50 1.34 6.94
C GLY A 624 -25.29 0.43 7.20
N ALA A 625 -24.88 0.25 8.45
CA ALA A 625 -23.72 -0.52 8.83
C ALA A 625 -24.07 -1.94 9.28
N ALA A 626 -23.23 -2.91 8.90
CA ALA A 626 -23.29 -4.28 9.40
C ALA A 626 -22.13 -4.52 10.39
N TRP A 627 -22.42 -5.30 11.44
CA TRP A 627 -21.40 -5.75 12.40
C TRP A 627 -21.76 -7.13 12.95
N SER A 628 -20.80 -7.87 13.46
CA SER A 628 -21.03 -9.13 14.13
C SER A 628 -20.75 -9.03 15.62
N ILE A 629 -21.59 -9.71 16.41
CA ILE A 629 -21.37 -9.84 17.84
C ILE A 629 -20.44 -11.02 18.09
N VAL A 630 -19.23 -10.73 18.55
CA VAL A 630 -18.17 -11.74 18.76
C VAL A 630 -18.39 -12.59 20.02
N THR A 631 -19.25 -12.16 20.92
CA THR A 631 -19.55 -12.88 22.16
C THR A 631 -20.95 -13.51 22.08
N LEU A 632 -20.99 -14.84 21.90
CA LEU A 632 -22.21 -15.61 22.04
C LEU A 632 -22.38 -16.04 23.49
N GLU A 633 -23.59 -15.88 24.02
CA GLU A 633 -23.87 -16.36 25.37
C GLU A 633 -23.88 -17.92 25.39
N PRO A 634 -23.21 -18.57 26.36
CA PRO A 634 -23.00 -20.02 26.36
C PRO A 634 -24.25 -20.79 26.84
N TYR A 635 -25.44 -20.36 26.36
CA TYR A 635 -26.73 -20.92 26.66
C TYR A 635 -27.55 -21.11 25.38
N GLY A 636 -28.66 -21.80 25.47
CA GLY A 636 -29.50 -22.07 24.29
C GLY A 636 -28.80 -23.00 23.29
N VAL A 637 -28.87 -22.66 22.04
CA VAL A 637 -28.30 -23.48 20.93
C VAL A 637 -27.00 -22.90 20.31
N TYR A 638 -26.26 -22.10 21.09
CA TYR A 638 -25.03 -21.45 20.62
C TYR A 638 -24.00 -22.40 19.99
N ALA A 639 -23.99 -23.67 20.41
CA ALA A 639 -23.12 -24.71 19.87
C ALA A 639 -23.35 -25.03 18.37
N ASN A 640 -24.53 -24.63 17.85
CA ASN A 640 -24.89 -24.76 16.43
C ASN A 640 -24.23 -23.65 15.56
N PHE A 641 -23.45 -22.75 16.16
CA PHE A 641 -22.90 -21.60 15.48
C PHE A 641 -21.39 -21.46 15.70
N THR A 642 -20.71 -20.90 14.72
CA THR A 642 -19.36 -20.42 14.86
C THR A 642 -19.44 -18.90 15.05
N ALA A 643 -18.96 -18.41 16.21
CA ALA A 643 -18.91 -16.99 16.51
C ALA A 643 -17.92 -16.27 15.58
N ALA A 644 -18.21 -15.02 15.26
CA ALA A 644 -17.27 -14.15 14.56
C ALA A 644 -15.99 -13.97 15.39
N ALA A 645 -14.84 -13.94 14.76
CA ALA A 645 -13.56 -13.64 15.43
C ALA A 645 -13.40 -12.13 15.67
N THR A 646 -13.99 -11.31 14.81
CA THR A 646 -14.00 -9.84 14.89
C THR A 646 -15.39 -9.30 14.56
N TYR A 647 -15.64 -8.02 14.83
CA TYR A 647 -16.91 -7.35 14.49
C TYR A 647 -17.17 -7.25 12.97
N SER A 648 -16.15 -7.40 12.14
CA SER A 648 -16.26 -7.41 10.69
C SER A 648 -16.46 -8.81 10.09
N ASP A 649 -16.23 -9.88 10.85
CA ASP A 649 -16.41 -11.24 10.38
C ASP A 649 -17.89 -11.63 10.48
N GLU A 650 -18.35 -12.53 9.63
CA GLU A 650 -19.69 -13.08 9.70
C GLU A 650 -19.75 -14.25 10.68
N MET A 651 -20.88 -14.39 11.39
CA MET A 651 -21.20 -15.60 12.14
C MET A 651 -21.68 -16.68 11.17
N VAL A 652 -21.39 -17.94 11.46
CA VAL A 652 -21.74 -19.07 10.61
C VAL A 652 -22.68 -20.03 11.33
N CYS A 653 -23.81 -20.37 10.69
CA CYS A 653 -24.71 -21.43 11.13
C CYS A 653 -24.13 -22.79 10.73
N ASN A 654 -24.06 -23.73 11.65
CA ASN A 654 -23.53 -25.07 11.41
C ASN A 654 -24.62 -26.17 11.32
N VAL A 655 -25.86 -25.85 11.69
CA VAL A 655 -26.97 -26.81 11.75
C VAL A 655 -28.25 -26.15 11.25
N ASP A 656 -28.95 -26.78 10.30
CA ASP A 656 -30.23 -26.31 9.79
C ASP A 656 -31.25 -26.14 10.92
N GLY A 657 -31.94 -25.02 10.97
CA GLY A 657 -32.93 -24.79 12.00
C GLY A 657 -33.68 -23.47 11.89
N CYS A 658 -34.64 -23.32 12.79
CA CYS A 658 -35.26 -22.04 13.08
C CYS A 658 -34.68 -21.52 14.38
N TYR A 659 -34.23 -20.29 14.39
CA TYR A 659 -33.48 -19.71 15.51
C TYR A 659 -34.02 -18.35 15.92
N ASP A 660 -34.19 -18.14 17.22
CA ASP A 660 -34.49 -16.84 17.80
C ASP A 660 -33.15 -16.16 18.22
N LEU A 661 -32.78 -15.14 17.48
CA LEU A 661 -31.51 -14.41 17.65
C LEU A 661 -31.78 -13.14 18.46
N TYR A 662 -31.31 -13.11 19.71
CA TYR A 662 -31.45 -11.99 20.63
C TYR A 662 -30.20 -11.12 20.59
N ILE A 663 -30.30 -9.94 19.97
CA ILE A 663 -29.30 -8.92 19.97
C ILE A 663 -29.38 -8.14 21.28
N LYS A 664 -28.32 -8.10 22.08
CA LYS A 664 -28.24 -7.37 23.34
C LYS A 664 -27.16 -6.30 23.25
N LEU A 665 -27.60 -5.04 23.20
CA LEU A 665 -26.74 -3.89 22.93
C LEU A 665 -26.41 -3.13 24.21
N MET A 666 -25.12 -2.90 24.40
CA MET A 666 -24.58 -1.99 25.41
C MET A 666 -23.17 -1.55 24.97
N TYR A 667 -23.04 -0.32 24.54
CA TYR A 667 -21.81 0.30 24.06
C TYR A 667 -20.53 -0.42 24.57
N GLU A 668 -19.75 -1.04 23.67
CA GLU A 668 -18.53 -1.84 23.88
C GLU A 668 -18.71 -3.25 24.49
N ASP A 669 -19.95 -3.71 24.80
CA ASP A 669 -20.18 -5.01 25.41
C ASP A 669 -21.43 -5.71 24.85
N ASP A 670 -21.56 -5.67 23.51
CA ASP A 670 -22.69 -6.33 22.80
C ASP A 670 -22.56 -7.84 22.87
N THR A 671 -23.65 -8.52 23.21
CA THR A 671 -23.73 -9.98 23.23
C THR A 671 -24.92 -10.50 22.45
N MET A 672 -24.86 -11.76 22.02
CA MET A 672 -25.96 -12.44 21.38
C MET A 672 -26.33 -13.73 22.13
N TYR A 673 -27.61 -13.87 22.45
CA TYR A 673 -28.19 -15.14 22.85
C TYR A 673 -28.92 -15.76 21.65
N ILE A 674 -28.73 -17.06 21.44
CA ILE A 674 -29.41 -17.81 20.36
C ILE A 674 -30.24 -18.93 20.97
N GLY A 675 -31.58 -18.87 20.79
CA GLY A 675 -32.52 -19.85 21.22
C GLY A 675 -33.11 -20.69 20.08
N GLU A 676 -33.78 -21.79 20.43
CA GLU A 676 -34.63 -22.49 19.46
C GLU A 676 -35.74 -21.54 19.00
N GLY A 677 -35.93 -21.42 17.69
CA GLY A 677 -36.90 -20.52 17.11
C GLY A 677 -38.35 -20.99 17.33
N THR A 678 -39.19 -20.04 17.64
CA THR A 678 -40.61 -20.27 17.93
C THR A 678 -41.50 -20.04 16.72
N ASP A 679 -41.12 -19.14 15.79
CA ASP A 679 -41.84 -18.83 14.54
C ASP A 679 -40.91 -18.28 13.45
N CYS A 680 -40.51 -19.13 12.52
CA CYS A 680 -39.73 -18.74 11.35
C CYS A 680 -40.59 -18.52 10.10
N SER A 681 -41.81 -18.08 10.25
CA SER A 681 -42.72 -17.68 9.15
C SER A 681 -42.36 -16.29 8.57
N ALA A 682 -41.52 -15.53 9.27
CA ALA A 682 -41.03 -14.22 8.80
C ALA A 682 -40.29 -14.37 7.47
N LYS A 683 -40.69 -13.56 6.49
CA LYS A 683 -39.98 -13.49 5.21
C LYS A 683 -38.89 -12.41 5.27
N PRO A 684 -37.70 -12.67 4.71
CA PRO A 684 -36.68 -11.65 4.62
C PRO A 684 -37.12 -10.49 3.74
N ILE A 685 -36.74 -9.30 4.12
CA ILE A 685 -36.81 -8.14 3.25
C ILE A 685 -35.63 -8.28 2.26
N LYS A 686 -35.96 -8.43 0.98
CA LYS A 686 -34.96 -8.41 -0.10
C LYS A 686 -35.00 -7.05 -0.75
N PRO A 687 -33.84 -6.37 -0.94
CA PRO A 687 -33.82 -5.16 -1.73
C PRO A 687 -34.34 -5.45 -3.12
N ASP A 688 -35.27 -4.63 -3.61
CA ASP A 688 -35.74 -4.71 -5.00
C ASP A 688 -34.63 -4.06 -5.87
N PRO A 689 -33.94 -4.82 -6.71
CA PRO A 689 -32.90 -4.28 -7.58
C PRO A 689 -33.44 -3.29 -8.63
N THR A 690 -34.77 -3.15 -8.72
CA THR A 690 -35.44 -2.25 -9.68
C THR A 690 -36.07 -1.01 -9.01
N ALA A 691 -36.05 -0.91 -7.68
CA ALA A 691 -36.49 0.28 -6.99
C ALA A 691 -35.42 1.38 -7.09
N ILE A 692 -35.40 2.08 -8.20
CA ILE A 692 -34.82 3.43 -8.26
C ILE A 692 -35.75 4.30 -7.41
N ILE A 693 -35.43 4.50 -6.14
CA ILE A 693 -35.94 5.66 -5.42
C ILE A 693 -35.11 6.80 -5.99
N GLU A 694 -35.70 7.57 -6.91
CA GLU A 694 -35.23 8.93 -7.14
C GLU A 694 -35.32 9.61 -5.78
N ALA A 695 -34.17 9.71 -5.07
CA ALA A 695 -34.01 10.74 -4.09
C ALA A 695 -34.26 12.02 -4.88
N GLU A 696 -35.31 12.75 -4.53
CA GLU A 696 -35.54 14.08 -5.10
C GLU A 696 -34.23 14.85 -4.83
N ALA A 697 -33.45 15.03 -5.88
CA ALA A 697 -32.20 15.81 -5.80
C ALA A 697 -32.63 17.21 -5.39
N VAL A 698 -32.21 17.66 -4.21
CA VAL A 698 -32.44 19.03 -3.78
C VAL A 698 -31.78 19.91 -4.83
N GLU A 699 -32.60 20.62 -5.62
CA GLU A 699 -32.11 21.51 -6.66
C GLU A 699 -31.40 22.69 -6.02
N LEU A 700 -30.07 22.66 -6.09
CA LEU A 700 -29.21 23.74 -5.63
C LEU A 700 -28.66 24.51 -6.83
N ASN A 701 -29.04 25.79 -6.94
CA ASN A 701 -28.60 26.64 -8.00
C ASN A 701 -27.71 27.78 -7.47
N ILE A 702 -26.49 27.92 -7.96
CA ILE A 702 -25.54 28.95 -7.54
C ILE A 702 -25.24 29.88 -8.73
N TYR A 703 -25.62 31.14 -8.60
CA TYR A 703 -25.45 32.11 -9.68
C TYR A 703 -25.12 33.54 -9.18
N PRO A 704 -24.38 34.32 -10.00
CA PRO A 704 -23.68 33.92 -11.20
C PRO A 704 -22.47 33.03 -10.90
N ASN A 705 -22.25 31.99 -11.72
CA ASN A 705 -21.08 31.13 -11.63
C ASN A 705 -20.55 30.85 -13.05
N PRO A 706 -19.38 31.35 -13.45
CA PRO A 706 -18.41 32.14 -12.65
C PRO A 706 -18.86 33.53 -12.26
N THR A 707 -18.28 34.02 -11.14
CA THR A 707 -18.58 35.38 -10.60
C THR A 707 -17.33 36.24 -10.45
N ASN A 708 -17.52 37.58 -10.41
CA ASN A 708 -16.45 38.51 -10.02
C ASN A 708 -16.57 38.92 -8.55
N ASP A 709 -17.79 39.09 -8.01
CA ASP A 709 -17.99 39.76 -6.74
C ASP A 709 -18.90 39.00 -5.76
N TYR A 710 -20.01 38.40 -6.20
CA TYR A 710 -20.98 37.78 -5.32
C TYR A 710 -21.65 36.55 -5.96
N ILE A 711 -22.27 35.71 -5.13
CA ILE A 711 -23.14 34.63 -5.54
C ILE A 711 -24.47 34.69 -4.80
N ASN A 712 -25.52 34.21 -5.46
CA ASN A 712 -26.79 33.83 -4.85
C ASN A 712 -26.88 32.28 -4.84
N ILE A 713 -27.44 31.77 -3.77
CA ILE A 713 -27.78 30.37 -3.60
C ILE A 713 -29.29 30.23 -3.60
N ASP A 714 -29.84 29.58 -4.60
CA ASP A 714 -31.24 29.24 -4.70
C ASP A 714 -31.41 27.75 -4.42
N CYS A 715 -32.15 27.42 -3.38
CA CYS A 715 -32.35 26.06 -2.89
C CYS A 715 -33.83 25.89 -2.57
N ALA A 716 -34.41 24.73 -2.93
CA ALA A 716 -35.82 24.44 -2.66
C ALA A 716 -36.11 24.21 -1.15
N GLU A 717 -35.08 23.89 -0.39
CA GLU A 717 -35.12 23.65 1.06
C GLU A 717 -34.53 24.84 1.85
N ASP A 718 -34.96 25.01 3.10
CA ASP A 718 -34.44 26.07 3.96
C ASP A 718 -32.96 25.82 4.34
N VAL A 719 -32.13 26.82 4.04
CA VAL A 719 -30.69 26.76 4.30
C VAL A 719 -30.40 27.13 5.77
N GLU A 720 -29.75 26.21 6.50
CA GLU A 720 -29.28 26.50 7.86
C GLU A 720 -27.95 27.22 7.88
N GLN A 721 -26.98 26.77 7.05
CA GLN A 721 -25.65 27.38 7.01
C GLN A 721 -24.99 27.15 5.64
N VAL A 722 -24.17 28.11 5.21
CA VAL A 722 -23.29 27.98 4.04
C VAL A 722 -21.84 28.16 4.49
N VAL A 723 -21.00 27.22 4.06
CA VAL A 723 -19.55 27.27 4.27
C VAL A 723 -18.85 27.25 2.93
N ILE A 724 -18.04 28.28 2.65
CA ILE A 724 -17.19 28.31 1.46
C ILE A 724 -15.76 27.96 1.86
N SER A 725 -15.17 27.01 1.15
CA SER A 725 -13.83 26.50 1.40
C SER A 725 -12.94 26.65 0.17
N ALA A 726 -11.67 26.96 0.38
CA ALA A 726 -10.65 26.94 -0.65
C ALA A 726 -10.33 25.48 -1.09
N LEU A 727 -9.60 25.32 -2.19
CA LEU A 727 -9.22 24.00 -2.73
C LEU A 727 -8.41 23.12 -1.76
N ASN A 728 -7.73 23.73 -0.81
CA ASN A 728 -6.99 23.04 0.26
C ASN A 728 -7.86 22.63 1.46
N GLY A 729 -9.19 22.85 1.37
CA GLY A 729 -10.14 22.52 2.43
C GLY A 729 -10.26 23.58 3.53
N SER A 730 -9.46 24.66 3.51
CA SER A 730 -9.58 25.71 4.52
C SER A 730 -10.87 26.53 4.31
N GLU A 731 -11.62 26.72 5.39
CA GLU A 731 -12.81 27.57 5.39
C GLU A 731 -12.41 29.03 5.18
N VAL A 732 -13.09 29.71 4.24
CA VAL A 732 -12.85 31.13 3.92
C VAL A 732 -14.06 32.02 4.23
N ILE A 733 -15.27 31.47 4.16
CA ILE A 733 -16.51 32.17 4.54
C ILE A 733 -17.45 31.17 5.23
N ARG A 734 -18.08 31.63 6.34
CA ARG A 734 -19.19 30.94 6.99
C ARG A 734 -20.33 31.93 7.21
N THR A 735 -21.51 31.60 6.73
CA THR A 735 -22.67 32.47 6.80
C THR A 735 -23.98 31.70 6.81
N LYS A 736 -25.07 32.34 7.22
CA LYS A 736 -26.44 31.87 7.02
C LYS A 736 -27.14 32.54 5.85
N SER A 737 -26.47 33.50 5.21
CA SER A 737 -27.02 34.23 4.05
C SER A 737 -26.83 33.38 2.78
N THR A 738 -27.85 33.35 1.95
CA THR A 738 -27.84 32.80 0.60
C THR A 738 -27.31 33.78 -0.44
N TYR A 739 -27.11 35.06 -0.07
CA TYR A 739 -26.40 36.09 -0.84
C TYR A 739 -25.01 36.29 -0.21
N ILE A 740 -23.95 35.99 -0.93
CA ILE A 740 -22.59 35.90 -0.38
C ILE A 740 -21.62 36.73 -1.22
N ASP A 741 -20.96 37.70 -0.58
CA ASP A 741 -19.90 38.50 -1.18
C ASP A 741 -18.58 37.74 -1.20
N LEU A 742 -18.03 37.54 -2.40
CA LEU A 742 -16.74 36.89 -2.65
C LEU A 742 -15.64 37.85 -3.10
N SER A 743 -15.92 39.16 -3.10
CA SER A 743 -15.01 40.18 -3.64
C SER A 743 -13.66 40.24 -2.93
N SER A 744 -13.61 39.83 -1.66
CA SER A 744 -12.38 39.74 -0.85
C SER A 744 -11.53 38.48 -1.12
N LEU A 745 -12.07 37.50 -1.84
CA LEU A 745 -11.35 36.24 -2.12
C LEU A 745 -10.47 36.42 -3.37
N THR A 746 -9.40 35.64 -3.44
CA THR A 746 -8.54 35.60 -4.64
C THR A 746 -9.23 34.86 -5.80
N PRO A 747 -8.97 35.23 -7.08
CA PRO A 747 -9.44 34.44 -8.21
C PRO A 747 -9.05 32.99 -8.11
N SER A 748 -10.04 32.08 -7.97
CA SER A 748 -9.86 30.65 -7.80
C SER A 748 -11.20 29.92 -7.88
N MET A 749 -11.17 28.59 -7.82
CA MET A 749 -12.34 27.76 -7.56
C MET A 749 -12.49 27.56 -6.05
N TYR A 750 -13.74 27.58 -5.58
CA TYR A 750 -14.09 27.35 -4.17
C TYR A 750 -15.21 26.31 -4.08
N PHE A 751 -15.21 25.52 -3.02
CA PHE A 751 -16.34 24.63 -2.69
C PHE A 751 -17.36 25.39 -1.85
N VAL A 752 -18.64 25.20 -2.16
CA VAL A 752 -19.77 25.77 -1.44
C VAL A 752 -20.54 24.61 -0.83
N ASN A 753 -20.46 24.47 0.49
CA ASN A 753 -21.19 23.47 1.26
C ASN A 753 -22.42 24.15 1.87
N VAL A 754 -23.60 23.72 1.45
CA VAL A 754 -24.90 24.24 1.93
C VAL A 754 -25.50 23.20 2.85
N MET A 755 -25.60 23.53 4.13
CA MET A 755 -26.26 22.71 5.14
C MET A 755 -27.74 23.13 5.21
N LEU A 756 -28.63 22.18 5.10
CA LEU A 756 -30.08 22.36 5.14
C LEU A 756 -30.60 22.13 6.57
N GLN A 757 -31.81 22.64 6.87
CA GLN A 757 -32.41 22.50 8.20
C GLN A 757 -32.75 21.03 8.57
N ASN A 758 -32.91 20.16 7.58
CA ASN A 758 -33.10 18.73 7.78
C ASN A 758 -31.80 17.97 8.11
N GLY A 759 -30.64 18.65 8.11
CA GLY A 759 -29.31 18.09 8.39
C GLY A 759 -28.53 17.65 7.15
N ASP A 760 -29.12 17.66 5.97
CA ASP A 760 -28.44 17.31 4.72
C ASP A 760 -27.41 18.37 4.33
N VAL A 761 -26.36 17.95 3.65
CA VAL A 761 -25.32 18.84 3.13
C VAL A 761 -25.23 18.68 1.62
N VAL A 762 -25.52 19.76 0.89
CA VAL A 762 -25.36 19.80 -0.56
C VAL A 762 -24.06 20.54 -0.92
N VAL A 763 -23.22 19.90 -1.70
CA VAL A 763 -21.91 20.46 -2.09
C VAL A 763 -21.92 20.89 -3.54
N SER A 764 -21.50 22.11 -3.79
CA SER A 764 -21.34 22.66 -5.13
C SER A 764 -20.00 23.41 -5.25
N LYS A 765 -19.73 23.97 -6.43
CA LYS A 765 -18.49 24.73 -6.68
C LYS A 765 -18.80 26.08 -7.30
N VAL A 766 -18.00 27.08 -6.96
CA VAL A 766 -18.05 28.42 -7.56
C VAL A 766 -16.67 28.82 -8.07
N ILE A 767 -16.63 29.47 -9.22
CA ILE A 767 -15.40 30.04 -9.79
C ILE A 767 -15.45 31.54 -9.62
N ARG A 768 -14.53 32.11 -8.81
CA ARG A 768 -14.27 33.52 -8.73
C ARG A 768 -13.22 33.91 -9.76
N LYS A 769 -13.55 34.90 -10.63
CA LYS A 769 -12.66 35.42 -11.69
C LYS A 769 -11.69 36.45 -11.18
#